data_6afdf786e673b8eb7913a5b805d2ce25
#
_entry.id   6afdf786e673b8eb7913a5b805d2ce25
#
_cell.length_a   1.000
_cell.length_b   1.000
_cell.length_c   1.000
_cell.angle_alpha   90.00
_cell.angle_beta   90.00
_cell.angle_gamma   90.00
#
_symmetry.space_group_name_H-M   'P 1'
#
loop_
_entity.id
_entity.type
_entity.pdbx_description
1 polymer ?
#
loop_
_entity_poly.entity_id
_entity_poly.type
_entity_poly.pdbx_seq_one_letter_code
_entity_poly.pdbx_strand_id
1 'polypeptide(L)'
;MQNIELNKAWQAIANTNVSLFLTGKAGTGKTTFLRQLREQLPKRVVVCASTGIAAINAGGVTLHSMFQLPFAPYIPETTFNNNQRRFSFPKGKIRLLRSIDVLVIDEVSMVRADVLDAIDSVLRRYRHRYKPFGGVQLLLIGDLQQLAPVVRQEDWDLLGKYYDSPYFFSSKALQQLDYYTIELKKVYRQSDPEFLNLLNMVRENRMTSEALAHLNSRCIPNFDPPKEEGYIRLTSHNSQADTINQREMEALEGKQFIFDAKIEGEFPEMSYPTDKVLVLKIGAQVMFVKNDRDKRYYNGMIGTITSIDDNSITVRPMDTDMELKVVADVWQNCKYVLDEETKEISEQVIGTFSQIPLRLAWAITIHKSQGLTFERAIINAKQAFAAGQTYVALSRCKTFEGLVLSAPIPAHAIITDYQVQGYTQQMAAREPSENQLQEAQRNFLYATLEELYNFIPVLYAYADLLRVMEEHFSKLYPELIARFKSLEPELRNDIDAVAKKFCTQVDYLVRTEENPAESPKLQERIAAATSYFLDKLLPLIKQASDLSLPTDSKRVKERAETSIETLREALRVKTQLLNYVQSGSFSLSAYLRRKADILLDAADKGDADTPAKSSKTARKKQEKEEKLTDVPQDILHPRLFNVLRAWRAEKARELSMPAYVVFSQRALVSMTNMQPRTIGELKKLPGVGKALLDRYGETLLELINEYLLEEED
;
A
#
# COMPACT_ATOMS: atom_id res chain seq x y z
N MET A 1 4.59 -33.61 0.64
CA MET A 1 3.55 -33.37 1.65
C MET A 1 3.25 -31.87 1.65
N GLN A 2 2.06 -31.46 1.29
CA GLN A 2 1.67 -30.06 1.38
C GLN A 2 1.57 -29.68 2.86
N ASN A 3 2.14 -28.53 3.22
CA ASN A 3 2.04 -28.01 4.58
C ASN A 3 0.64 -27.42 4.78
N ILE A 4 -0.14 -28.00 5.68
CA ILE A 4 -1.55 -27.64 5.93
C ILE A 4 -1.66 -26.20 6.42
N GLU A 5 -0.76 -25.77 7.31
CA GLU A 5 -0.76 -24.42 7.86
C GLU A 5 -0.47 -23.36 6.78
N LEU A 6 0.45 -23.65 5.86
CA LEU A 6 0.74 -22.75 4.72
C LEU A 6 -0.45 -22.64 3.77
N ASN A 7 -1.18 -23.75 3.53
CA ASN A 7 -2.39 -23.71 2.72
C ASN A 7 -3.51 -22.88 3.38
N LYS A 8 -3.72 -23.05 4.69
CA LYS A 8 -4.67 -22.22 5.45
C LYS A 8 -4.29 -20.74 5.38
N ALA A 9 -3.00 -20.41 5.54
CA ALA A 9 -2.50 -19.04 5.45
C ALA A 9 -2.73 -18.45 4.04
N TRP A 10 -2.48 -19.24 3.00
CA TRP A 10 -2.76 -18.85 1.63
C TRP A 10 -4.24 -18.55 1.41
N GLN A 11 -5.12 -19.46 1.82
CA GLN A 11 -6.57 -19.28 1.68
C GLN A 11 -7.07 -18.04 2.43
N ALA A 12 -6.58 -17.81 3.65
CA ALA A 12 -6.93 -16.61 4.43
C ALA A 12 -6.56 -15.32 3.69
N ILE A 13 -5.36 -15.23 3.13
CA ILE A 13 -4.90 -14.02 2.45
C ILE A 13 -5.51 -13.87 1.05
N ALA A 14 -5.59 -14.95 0.27
CA ALA A 14 -6.05 -14.88 -1.11
C ALA A 14 -7.58 -14.68 -1.22
N ASN A 15 -8.34 -15.39 -0.40
CA ASN A 15 -9.78 -15.54 -0.57
C ASN A 15 -10.61 -14.81 0.50
N THR A 16 -9.99 -14.06 1.40
CA THR A 16 -10.68 -13.26 2.42
C THR A 16 -10.08 -11.86 2.52
N ASN A 17 -10.72 -10.99 3.29
CA ASN A 17 -10.16 -9.70 3.71
C ASN A 17 -9.70 -9.71 5.18
N VAL A 18 -9.72 -10.86 5.84
CA VAL A 18 -9.27 -10.99 7.23
C VAL A 18 -7.76 -10.90 7.29
N SER A 19 -7.24 -10.09 8.18
CA SER A 19 -5.80 -9.96 8.42
C SER A 19 -5.24 -11.22 9.08
N LEU A 20 -3.94 -11.46 8.93
CA LEU A 20 -3.27 -12.66 9.40
C LEU A 20 -1.98 -12.34 10.13
N PHE A 21 -1.77 -12.94 11.29
CA PHE A 21 -0.46 -13.07 11.89
C PHE A 21 0.09 -14.48 11.62
N LEU A 22 1.09 -14.58 10.76
CA LEU A 22 1.79 -15.83 10.43
C LEU A 22 3.05 -15.93 11.28
N THR A 23 3.04 -16.81 12.24
CA THR A 23 4.15 -17.05 13.15
C THR A 23 4.73 -18.45 12.99
N GLY A 24 5.80 -18.72 13.70
CA GLY A 24 6.44 -20.04 13.72
C GLY A 24 7.92 -19.93 14.02
N LYS A 25 8.51 -21.03 14.42
CA LYS A 25 9.92 -21.17 14.80
C LYS A 25 10.86 -20.73 13.68
N ALA A 26 12.13 -20.50 14.03
CA ALA A 26 13.15 -20.28 13.02
C ALA A 26 13.20 -21.47 12.04
N GLY A 27 13.29 -21.20 10.73
CA GLY A 27 13.39 -22.24 9.70
C GLY A 27 12.08 -22.95 9.33
N THR A 28 10.89 -22.40 9.66
CA THR A 28 9.58 -22.99 9.29
C THR A 28 9.08 -22.59 7.92
N GLY A 29 9.86 -21.83 7.12
CA GLY A 29 9.51 -21.52 5.74
C GLY A 29 8.75 -20.22 5.54
N LYS A 30 8.66 -19.31 6.54
CA LYS A 30 7.98 -18.00 6.45
C LYS A 30 8.44 -17.17 5.24
N THR A 31 9.74 -17.04 5.05
CA THR A 31 10.33 -16.27 3.92
C THR A 31 10.03 -16.91 2.56
N THR A 32 10.00 -18.24 2.49
CA THR A 32 9.62 -18.97 1.27
C THR A 32 8.16 -18.72 0.91
N PHE A 33 7.28 -18.76 1.91
CA PHE A 33 5.87 -18.43 1.74
C PHE A 33 5.67 -16.99 1.25
N LEU A 34 6.40 -16.02 1.82
CA LEU A 34 6.34 -14.62 1.40
C LEU A 34 6.74 -14.47 -0.08
N ARG A 35 7.81 -15.17 -0.52
CA ARG A 35 8.23 -15.13 -1.93
C ARG A 35 7.16 -15.68 -2.85
N GLN A 36 6.60 -16.84 -2.54
CA GLN A 36 5.50 -17.44 -3.30
C GLN A 36 4.28 -16.52 -3.36
N LEU A 37 3.94 -15.89 -2.23
CA LEU A 37 2.81 -14.96 -2.14
C LEU A 37 3.00 -13.76 -3.07
N ARG A 38 4.19 -13.16 -3.13
CA ARG A 38 4.49 -12.04 -4.03
C ARG A 38 4.33 -12.40 -5.51
N GLU A 39 4.69 -13.63 -5.89
CA GLU A 39 4.66 -14.10 -7.28
C GLU A 39 3.25 -14.49 -7.75
N GLN A 40 2.42 -15.01 -6.87
CA GLN A 40 1.19 -15.69 -7.26
C GLN A 40 -0.10 -15.05 -6.74
N LEU A 41 -0.03 -14.13 -5.77
CA LEU A 41 -1.24 -13.53 -5.21
C LEU A 41 -1.88 -12.54 -6.18
N PRO A 42 -3.18 -12.69 -6.53
CA PRO A 42 -3.88 -11.78 -7.43
C PRO A 42 -4.28 -10.44 -6.79
N LYS A 43 -3.68 -10.08 -5.65
CA LYS A 43 -3.88 -8.83 -4.93
C LYS A 43 -2.63 -7.95 -5.03
N ARG A 44 -2.78 -6.65 -4.91
CA ARG A 44 -1.65 -5.70 -4.89
C ARG A 44 -0.97 -5.75 -3.53
N VAL A 45 0.23 -6.28 -3.51
CA VAL A 45 1.02 -6.53 -2.30
C VAL A 45 2.12 -5.49 -2.16
N VAL A 46 2.23 -4.92 -0.97
CA VAL A 46 3.39 -4.15 -0.55
C VAL A 46 4.07 -4.88 0.60
N VAL A 47 5.37 -5.13 0.47
CA VAL A 47 6.18 -5.81 1.49
C VAL A 47 7.04 -4.78 2.21
N CYS A 48 6.94 -4.78 3.53
CA CYS A 48 7.74 -3.92 4.39
C CYS A 48 8.42 -4.72 5.51
N ALA A 49 9.51 -4.18 6.04
CA ALA A 49 10.15 -4.72 7.24
C ALA A 49 10.63 -3.60 8.16
N SER A 50 10.97 -3.97 9.41
CA SER A 50 11.44 -3.02 10.43
C SER A 50 12.84 -2.46 10.14
N THR A 51 13.73 -3.25 9.52
CA THR A 51 15.13 -2.90 9.23
C THR A 51 15.45 -2.97 7.75
N GLY A 52 16.50 -2.24 7.32
CA GLY A 52 16.94 -2.25 5.91
C GLY A 52 17.35 -3.64 5.43
N ILE A 53 18.10 -4.39 6.25
CA ILE A 53 18.55 -5.76 5.91
C ILE A 53 17.33 -6.70 5.79
N ALA A 54 16.41 -6.65 6.74
CA ALA A 54 15.19 -7.46 6.67
C ALA A 54 14.34 -7.10 5.44
N ALA A 55 14.23 -5.81 5.10
CA ALA A 55 13.51 -5.34 3.92
C ALA A 55 14.14 -5.88 2.63
N ILE A 56 15.47 -5.81 2.49
CA ILE A 56 16.19 -6.37 1.33
C ILE A 56 15.97 -7.89 1.23
N ASN A 57 16.06 -8.62 2.35
CA ASN A 57 15.86 -10.07 2.37
C ASN A 57 14.41 -10.47 2.03
N ALA A 58 13.43 -9.67 2.45
CA ALA A 58 12.02 -9.86 2.13
C ALA A 58 11.68 -9.42 0.68
N GLY A 59 12.62 -8.74 0.00
CA GLY A 59 12.39 -8.11 -1.29
C GLY A 59 11.37 -6.98 -1.19
N GLY A 60 11.50 -6.12 -0.21
CA GLY A 60 10.60 -5.02 0.06
C GLY A 60 11.35 -3.75 0.50
N VAL A 61 10.65 -2.87 1.18
CA VAL A 61 11.17 -1.60 1.68
C VAL A 61 10.99 -1.48 3.20
N THR A 62 11.68 -0.53 3.84
CA THR A 62 11.44 -0.32 5.27
C THR A 62 10.10 0.37 5.52
N LEU A 63 9.46 0.09 6.68
CA LEU A 63 8.23 0.76 7.11
C LEU A 63 8.39 2.29 7.10
N HIS A 64 9.51 2.79 7.61
CA HIS A 64 9.79 4.23 7.64
C HIS A 64 9.87 4.85 6.25
N SER A 65 10.50 4.17 5.29
CA SER A 65 10.56 4.63 3.89
C SER A 65 9.19 4.57 3.21
N MET A 66 8.45 3.46 3.39
CA MET A 66 7.15 3.29 2.75
C MET A 66 6.15 4.33 3.21
N PHE A 67 6.06 4.60 4.49
CA PHE A 67 5.08 5.50 5.08
C PHE A 67 5.64 6.88 5.44
N GLN A 68 6.93 7.15 5.12
CA GLN A 68 7.66 8.38 5.45
C GLN A 68 7.52 8.76 6.94
N LEU A 69 7.67 7.75 7.81
CA LEU A 69 7.55 7.92 9.25
C LEU A 69 8.80 8.60 9.82
N PRO A 70 8.65 9.52 10.77
CA PRO A 70 9.79 10.04 11.53
C PRO A 70 10.36 8.93 12.43
N PHE A 71 11.64 9.05 12.79
CA PHE A 71 12.27 8.13 13.77
C PHE A 71 11.86 8.43 15.22
N ALA A 72 11.25 9.58 15.46
CA ALA A 72 10.73 9.93 16.78
C ALA A 72 9.48 9.11 17.15
N PRO A 73 9.22 8.86 18.45
CA PRO A 73 8.02 8.17 18.90
C PRO A 73 6.71 8.81 18.40
N TYR A 74 5.76 7.97 18.00
CA TYR A 74 4.45 8.42 17.60
C TYR A 74 3.51 8.46 18.81
N ILE A 75 2.93 9.63 19.08
CA ILE A 75 1.99 9.84 20.19
C ILE A 75 0.59 10.10 19.61
N PRO A 76 -0.40 9.24 19.87
CA PRO A 76 -1.73 9.32 19.24
C PRO A 76 -2.49 10.64 19.49
N GLU A 77 -2.42 11.21 20.69
CA GLU A 77 -3.25 12.36 21.11
C GLU A 77 -2.72 13.72 20.65
N THR A 78 -1.42 13.88 20.45
CA THR A 78 -0.83 15.17 20.04
C THR A 78 -0.97 15.46 18.56
N THR A 79 -1.52 14.53 17.79
CA THR A 79 -1.29 14.45 16.36
C THR A 79 -2.42 15.05 15.51
N PHE A 80 -3.63 15.24 16.05
CA PHE A 80 -4.77 15.67 15.24
C PHE A 80 -4.66 17.11 14.68
N ASN A 81 -4.02 18.04 15.40
CA ASN A 81 -3.93 19.44 14.96
C ASN A 81 -2.58 19.83 14.31
N ASN A 82 -1.47 19.17 14.66
CA ASN A 82 -0.13 19.47 14.10
C ASN A 82 0.26 18.58 12.91
N ASN A 83 -0.38 17.43 12.72
CA ASN A 83 -0.02 16.44 11.70
C ASN A 83 -0.63 16.67 10.32
N GLN A 84 -1.56 17.61 10.15
CA GLN A 84 -2.09 17.90 8.80
C GLN A 84 -0.99 18.31 7.82
N ARG A 85 0.13 18.87 8.30
CA ARG A 85 1.30 19.24 7.47
C ARG A 85 2.39 18.18 7.42
N ARG A 86 2.47 17.24 8.39
CA ARG A 86 3.56 16.25 8.47
C ARG A 86 3.46 15.12 7.44
N PHE A 87 2.25 14.71 7.03
CA PHE A 87 2.04 13.64 6.05
C PHE A 87 1.38 14.14 4.78
N SER A 88 1.97 15.18 4.16
CA SER A 88 1.56 15.59 2.81
C SER A 88 2.40 14.82 1.80
N PHE A 89 1.79 13.85 1.13
CA PHE A 89 2.48 13.04 0.13
C PHE A 89 2.28 13.57 -1.29
N PRO A 90 3.24 13.33 -2.19
CA PRO A 90 3.06 13.55 -3.62
C PRO A 90 1.89 12.72 -4.16
N LYS A 91 1.23 13.18 -5.22
CA LYS A 91 0.06 12.51 -5.82
C LYS A 91 0.31 11.02 -6.12
N GLY A 92 1.43 10.68 -6.75
CA GLY A 92 1.80 9.29 -7.03
C GLY A 92 1.88 8.41 -5.77
N LYS A 93 2.37 8.94 -4.65
CA LYS A 93 2.42 8.22 -3.37
C LYS A 93 1.02 8.01 -2.78
N ILE A 94 0.14 8.99 -2.89
CA ILE A 94 -1.27 8.86 -2.45
C ILE A 94 -1.98 7.77 -3.26
N ARG A 95 -1.78 7.74 -4.58
CA ARG A 95 -2.30 6.70 -5.46
C ARG A 95 -1.82 5.31 -5.04
N LEU A 96 -0.50 5.18 -4.82
CA LEU A 96 0.09 3.93 -4.32
C LEU A 96 -0.57 3.48 -3.00
N LEU A 97 -0.72 4.38 -2.00
CA LEU A 97 -1.37 4.04 -0.73
C LEU A 97 -2.83 3.62 -0.92
N ARG A 98 -3.55 4.23 -1.86
CA ARG A 98 -4.93 3.86 -2.21
C ARG A 98 -5.04 2.51 -2.91
N SER A 99 -4.02 2.10 -3.64
CA SER A 99 -4.03 0.85 -4.42
C SER A 99 -3.65 -0.40 -3.62
N ILE A 100 -3.07 -0.28 -2.42
CA ILE A 100 -2.62 -1.42 -1.62
C ILE A 100 -3.82 -2.29 -1.20
N ASP A 101 -3.81 -3.58 -1.56
CA ASP A 101 -4.78 -4.55 -1.08
C ASP A 101 -4.26 -5.29 0.15
N VAL A 102 -2.99 -5.69 0.13
CA VAL A 102 -2.33 -6.40 1.22
C VAL A 102 -1.03 -5.70 1.60
N LEU A 103 -0.90 -5.33 2.87
CA LEU A 103 0.35 -4.86 3.47
C LEU A 103 0.99 -6.00 4.25
N VAL A 104 2.15 -6.46 3.77
CA VAL A 104 2.96 -7.44 4.48
C VAL A 104 3.99 -6.72 5.34
N ILE A 105 4.07 -7.11 6.60
CA ILE A 105 5.10 -6.63 7.54
C ILE A 105 5.90 -7.84 8.00
N ASP A 106 7.10 -7.98 7.45
CA ASP A 106 8.04 -9.05 7.85
C ASP A 106 8.85 -8.64 9.08
N GLU A 107 9.30 -9.64 9.84
CA GLU A 107 9.98 -9.47 11.14
C GLU A 107 9.20 -8.54 12.09
N VAL A 108 7.89 -8.78 12.18
CA VAL A 108 6.97 -7.93 12.96
C VAL A 108 7.29 -7.92 14.46
N SER A 109 7.99 -8.92 14.98
CA SER A 109 8.45 -8.97 16.38
C SER A 109 9.31 -7.75 16.77
N MET A 110 9.99 -7.14 15.81
CA MET A 110 10.83 -5.95 16.02
C MET A 110 10.08 -4.62 15.76
N VAL A 111 8.80 -4.67 15.40
CA VAL A 111 8.00 -3.46 15.13
C VAL A 111 7.36 -2.96 16.42
N ARG A 112 7.59 -1.68 16.74
CA ARG A 112 6.99 -1.03 17.90
C ARG A 112 5.48 -0.77 17.66
N ALA A 113 4.71 -0.79 18.76
CA ALA A 113 3.28 -0.53 18.76
C ALA A 113 2.92 0.84 18.16
N ASP A 114 3.68 1.88 18.54
CA ASP A 114 3.49 3.25 18.06
C ASP A 114 3.77 3.39 16.55
N VAL A 115 4.73 2.66 16.01
CA VAL A 115 5.03 2.62 14.57
C VAL A 115 3.84 2.04 13.80
N LEU A 116 3.22 0.99 14.34
CA LEU A 116 2.03 0.38 13.71
C LEU A 116 0.83 1.33 13.74
N ASP A 117 0.62 2.06 14.83
CA ASP A 117 -0.43 3.08 14.93
C ASP A 117 -0.14 4.30 14.03
N ALA A 118 1.12 4.66 13.82
CA ALA A 118 1.50 5.68 12.83
C ALA A 118 1.13 5.26 11.40
N ILE A 119 1.35 3.99 11.04
CA ILE A 119 0.94 3.41 9.75
C ILE A 119 -0.59 3.45 9.60
N ASP A 120 -1.32 3.07 10.65
CA ASP A 120 -2.78 3.18 10.67
C ASP A 120 -3.27 4.59 10.40
N SER A 121 -2.67 5.59 11.07
CA SER A 121 -3.00 7.01 10.88
C SER A 121 -2.81 7.46 9.43
N VAL A 122 -1.70 7.06 8.80
CA VAL A 122 -1.42 7.33 7.38
C VAL A 122 -2.47 6.67 6.47
N LEU A 123 -2.74 5.38 6.66
CA LEU A 123 -3.68 4.64 5.83
C LEU A 123 -5.13 5.13 5.99
N ARG A 124 -5.58 5.42 7.20
CA ARG A 124 -6.92 6.02 7.45
C ARG A 124 -7.08 7.36 6.76
N ARG A 125 -6.04 8.19 6.75
CA ARG A 125 -6.08 9.51 6.11
C ARG A 125 -6.31 9.44 4.60
N TYR A 126 -5.65 8.51 3.91
CA TYR A 126 -5.66 8.45 2.44
C TYR A 126 -6.61 7.41 1.86
N ARG A 127 -7.18 6.52 2.70
CA ARG A 127 -8.13 5.47 2.29
C ARG A 127 -9.48 5.62 3.01
N HIS A 128 -9.72 4.79 4.02
CA HIS A 128 -11.01 4.77 4.73
C HIS A 128 -10.82 5.22 6.19
N ARG A 129 -11.31 6.42 6.52
CA ARG A 129 -11.09 7.07 7.81
C ARG A 129 -11.52 6.24 9.03
N TYR A 130 -12.61 5.48 8.92
CA TYR A 130 -13.21 4.76 10.04
C TYR A 130 -12.81 3.30 10.16
N LYS A 131 -12.08 2.74 9.17
CA LYS A 131 -11.63 1.35 9.21
C LYS A 131 -10.17 1.30 9.68
N PRO A 132 -9.81 0.38 10.60
CA PRO A 132 -8.42 0.15 10.96
C PRO A 132 -7.57 -0.06 9.71
N PHE A 133 -6.38 0.52 9.69
CA PHE A 133 -5.44 0.50 8.56
C PHE A 133 -6.07 0.92 7.22
N GLY A 134 -7.08 1.82 7.28
CA GLY A 134 -7.79 2.24 6.08
C GLY A 134 -8.51 1.11 5.33
N GLY A 135 -8.74 -0.04 5.96
CA GLY A 135 -9.33 -1.23 5.38
C GLY A 135 -8.36 -2.07 4.53
N VAL A 136 -7.04 -1.87 4.65
CA VAL A 136 -6.00 -2.72 4.05
C VAL A 136 -5.92 -4.03 4.83
N GLN A 137 -5.83 -5.16 4.13
CA GLN A 137 -5.57 -6.45 4.75
C GLN A 137 -4.10 -6.52 5.20
N LEU A 138 -3.84 -6.88 6.46
CA LEU A 138 -2.50 -7.04 6.98
C LEU A 138 -2.06 -8.50 6.93
N LEU A 139 -0.82 -8.74 6.53
CA LEU A 139 -0.09 -9.98 6.77
C LEU A 139 1.13 -9.67 7.62
N LEU A 140 1.04 -9.98 8.90
CA LEU A 140 2.12 -9.83 9.87
C LEU A 140 2.91 -11.14 9.93
N ILE A 141 4.24 -11.08 9.68
CA ILE A 141 5.10 -12.27 9.69
C ILE A 141 6.19 -12.08 10.74
N GLY A 142 6.37 -13.07 11.63
CA GLY A 142 7.43 -13.01 12.63
C GLY A 142 7.38 -14.12 13.67
N ASP A 143 8.33 -14.11 14.58
CA ASP A 143 8.41 -15.00 15.74
C ASP A 143 8.64 -14.15 16.99
N LEU A 144 7.63 -14.06 17.85
CA LEU A 144 7.67 -13.23 19.07
C LEU A 144 8.72 -13.66 20.09
N GLN A 145 9.21 -14.90 19.98
CA GLN A 145 10.28 -15.42 20.83
C GLN A 145 11.68 -15.07 20.32
N GLN A 146 11.74 -14.36 19.14
CA GLN A 146 12.97 -13.78 18.62
C GLN A 146 13.19 -12.39 19.18
N LEU A 147 13.86 -11.52 18.44
CA LEU A 147 14.25 -10.20 18.96
C LEU A 147 13.04 -9.29 19.18
N ALA A 148 13.04 -8.66 20.34
CA ALA A 148 12.07 -7.63 20.72
C ALA A 148 12.33 -6.29 20.00
N PRO A 149 11.35 -5.38 19.94
CA PRO A 149 11.56 -4.03 19.48
C PRO A 149 12.62 -3.30 20.35
N VAL A 150 13.50 -2.55 19.71
CA VAL A 150 14.47 -1.74 20.42
C VAL A 150 13.83 -0.40 20.78
N VAL A 151 13.71 -0.11 22.07
CA VAL A 151 13.17 1.15 22.61
C VAL A 151 14.18 1.74 23.58
N ARG A 152 14.51 3.02 23.39
CA ARG A 152 15.32 3.76 24.37
C ARG A 152 14.49 4.06 25.62
N GLN A 153 15.11 4.16 26.76
CA GLN A 153 14.40 4.46 28.01
C GLN A 153 13.61 5.78 27.91
N GLU A 154 14.21 6.81 27.33
CA GLU A 154 13.59 8.12 27.12
C GLU A 154 12.32 8.02 26.25
N ASP A 155 12.36 7.19 25.19
CA ASP A 155 11.22 6.93 24.33
C ASP A 155 10.13 6.15 25.09
N TRP A 156 10.52 5.17 25.91
CA TRP A 156 9.59 4.38 26.70
C TRP A 156 8.88 5.16 27.79
N ASP A 157 9.57 6.10 28.44
CA ASP A 157 8.99 7.01 29.44
C ASP A 157 7.81 7.84 28.86
N LEU A 158 7.83 8.07 27.53
CA LEU A 158 6.74 8.71 26.82
C LEU A 158 5.67 7.70 26.37
N LEU A 159 6.11 6.61 25.72
CA LEU A 159 5.21 5.61 25.09
C LEU A 159 4.46 4.75 26.12
N GLY A 160 5.08 4.45 27.26
CA GLY A 160 4.48 3.64 28.32
C GLY A 160 3.22 4.27 28.97
N LYS A 161 2.94 5.55 28.68
CA LYS A 161 1.67 6.21 29.07
C LYS A 161 0.50 5.81 28.15
N TYR A 162 0.79 5.31 26.96
CA TYR A 162 -0.19 5.02 25.92
C TYR A 162 -0.27 3.54 25.56
N TYR A 163 0.81 2.78 25.77
CA TYR A 163 0.95 1.38 25.38
C TYR A 163 1.39 0.51 26.57
N ASP A 164 0.76 -0.65 26.71
CA ASP A 164 1.11 -1.62 27.77
C ASP A 164 2.48 -2.27 27.52
N SER A 165 2.90 -2.34 26.26
CA SER A 165 4.20 -2.89 25.87
C SER A 165 4.71 -2.25 24.57
N PRO A 166 6.01 -2.36 24.27
CA PRO A 166 6.58 -1.88 23.03
C PRO A 166 6.20 -2.75 21.82
N TYR A 167 5.70 -3.96 22.02
CA TYR A 167 5.42 -4.92 20.97
C TYR A 167 4.23 -4.49 20.09
N PHE A 168 4.24 -4.90 18.83
CA PHE A 168 3.23 -4.58 17.82
C PHE A 168 1.79 -4.91 18.27
N PHE A 169 1.60 -5.97 19.06
CA PHE A 169 0.28 -6.38 19.54
C PHE A 169 -0.35 -5.43 20.58
N SER A 170 0.44 -4.49 21.13
CA SER A 170 -0.07 -3.39 21.97
C SER A 170 -0.56 -2.19 21.14
N SER A 171 -0.44 -2.22 19.80
CA SER A 171 -1.00 -1.19 18.91
C SER A 171 -2.51 -1.06 19.11
N LYS A 172 -2.99 0.17 19.34
CA LYS A 172 -4.40 0.47 19.52
C LYS A 172 -5.21 0.20 18.25
N ALA A 173 -4.61 0.41 17.09
CA ALA A 173 -5.23 0.14 15.81
C ALA A 173 -5.38 -1.37 15.57
N LEU A 174 -4.36 -2.16 15.92
CA LEU A 174 -4.40 -3.61 15.77
C LEU A 174 -5.42 -4.25 16.71
N GLN A 175 -5.61 -3.70 17.91
CA GLN A 175 -6.63 -4.17 18.86
C GLN A 175 -8.06 -3.96 18.38
N GLN A 176 -8.28 -3.03 17.41
CA GLN A 176 -9.58 -2.81 16.77
C GLN A 176 -9.79 -3.71 15.54
N LEU A 177 -8.80 -4.52 15.16
CA LEU A 177 -8.81 -5.34 13.97
C LEU A 177 -8.98 -6.82 14.34
N ASP A 178 -9.95 -7.48 13.73
CA ASP A 178 -10.05 -8.93 13.80
C ASP A 178 -9.00 -9.54 12.85
N TYR A 179 -8.19 -10.43 13.37
CA TYR A 179 -7.19 -11.16 12.59
C TYR A 179 -7.01 -12.59 13.07
N TYR A 180 -6.67 -13.45 12.13
CA TYR A 180 -6.31 -14.84 12.43
C TYR A 180 -4.83 -14.94 12.81
N THR A 181 -4.51 -16.01 13.56
CA THR A 181 -3.14 -16.38 13.84
C THR A 181 -2.90 -17.81 13.37
N ILE A 182 -1.86 -18.03 12.58
CA ILE A 182 -1.46 -19.35 12.13
C ILE A 182 0.00 -19.58 12.52
N GLU A 183 0.27 -20.63 13.29
CA GLU A 183 1.62 -21.02 13.66
C GLU A 183 2.12 -22.16 12.77
N LEU A 184 3.23 -21.94 12.05
CA LEU A 184 3.91 -22.94 11.25
C LEU A 184 4.68 -23.89 12.19
N LYS A 185 4.30 -25.17 12.20
CA LYS A 185 4.86 -26.18 13.12
C LYS A 185 6.06 -26.90 12.54
N LYS A 186 6.11 -27.12 11.21
CA LYS A 186 7.17 -27.89 10.56
C LYS A 186 8.42 -27.05 10.37
N VAL A 187 9.54 -27.51 10.99
CA VAL A 187 10.87 -26.89 10.83
C VAL A 187 11.63 -27.58 9.70
N TYR A 188 12.28 -26.80 8.84
CA TYR A 188 13.05 -27.28 7.69
C TYR A 188 14.56 -27.01 7.80
N ARG A 189 14.97 -26.16 8.76
CA ARG A 189 16.36 -25.67 8.90
C ARG A 189 17.24 -26.64 9.67
N GLN A 190 16.78 -27.12 10.83
CA GLN A 190 17.50 -28.02 11.69
C GLN A 190 17.05 -29.46 11.42
N SER A 191 18.00 -30.37 11.31
CA SER A 191 17.77 -31.81 11.10
C SER A 191 18.02 -32.66 12.36
N ASP A 192 18.62 -32.08 13.40
CA ASP A 192 18.95 -32.71 14.65
C ASP A 192 17.77 -32.63 15.63
N PRO A 193 17.06 -33.73 15.93
CA PRO A 193 15.87 -33.74 16.79
C PRO A 193 16.18 -33.34 18.24
N GLU A 194 17.36 -33.72 18.74
CA GLU A 194 17.75 -33.43 20.12
C GLU A 194 18.02 -31.93 20.29
N PHE A 195 18.77 -31.33 19.37
CA PHE A 195 19.00 -29.91 19.35
C PHE A 195 17.72 -29.10 19.17
N LEU A 196 16.80 -29.54 18.29
CA LEU A 196 15.48 -28.95 18.15
C LEU A 196 14.68 -28.96 19.45
N ASN A 197 14.76 -30.03 20.21
CA ASN A 197 14.08 -30.12 21.51
C ASN A 197 14.68 -29.11 22.51
N LEU A 198 16.01 -29.00 22.61
CA LEU A 198 16.68 -27.99 23.43
C LEU A 198 16.30 -26.56 23.03
N LEU A 199 16.31 -26.25 21.73
CA LEU A 199 15.89 -24.96 21.21
C LEU A 199 14.42 -24.63 21.56
N ASN A 200 13.54 -25.63 21.53
CA ASN A 200 12.15 -25.47 21.94
C ASN A 200 12.03 -25.18 23.44
N MET A 201 12.79 -25.87 24.26
CA MET A 201 12.81 -25.61 25.71
C MET A 201 13.28 -24.20 26.03
N VAL A 202 14.33 -23.71 25.36
CA VAL A 202 14.79 -22.32 25.47
C VAL A 202 13.69 -21.34 25.03
N ARG A 203 13.10 -21.57 23.86
CA ARG A 203 12.05 -20.70 23.28
C ARG A 203 10.82 -20.59 24.18
N GLU A 204 10.40 -21.72 24.77
CA GLU A 204 9.17 -21.81 25.56
C GLU A 204 9.43 -21.56 27.06
N ASN A 205 10.68 -21.23 27.44
CA ASN A 205 11.12 -21.07 28.82
C ASN A 205 10.75 -22.27 29.72
N ARG A 206 10.95 -23.47 29.20
CA ARG A 206 10.71 -24.74 29.89
C ARG A 206 12.00 -25.52 30.15
N MET A 207 13.11 -24.78 30.30
CA MET A 207 14.42 -25.34 30.50
C MET A 207 14.50 -26.06 31.87
N THR A 208 14.75 -27.36 31.86
CA THR A 208 15.06 -28.10 33.08
C THR A 208 16.53 -27.98 33.42
N SER A 209 16.91 -28.27 34.67
CA SER A 209 18.32 -28.26 35.09
C SER A 209 19.16 -29.27 34.29
N GLU A 210 18.59 -30.40 33.89
CA GLU A 210 19.23 -31.44 33.07
C GLU A 210 19.46 -30.93 31.64
N ALA A 211 18.43 -30.35 31.01
CA ALA A 211 18.50 -29.80 29.68
C ALA A 211 19.51 -28.62 29.61
N LEU A 212 19.54 -27.79 30.66
CA LEU A 212 20.53 -26.69 30.75
C LEU A 212 21.95 -27.22 30.93
N ALA A 213 22.13 -28.28 31.76
CA ALA A 213 23.43 -28.93 31.91
C ALA A 213 23.87 -29.59 30.59
N HIS A 214 22.95 -30.20 29.86
CA HIS A 214 23.24 -30.78 28.55
C HIS A 214 23.62 -29.68 27.51
N LEU A 215 22.88 -28.58 27.46
CA LEU A 215 23.25 -27.44 26.59
C LEU A 215 24.62 -26.89 26.98
N ASN A 216 24.90 -26.76 28.29
CA ASN A 216 26.17 -26.28 28.83
C ASN A 216 27.34 -27.27 28.69
N SER A 217 27.09 -28.56 28.32
CA SER A 217 28.15 -29.51 27.95
C SER A 217 28.97 -29.05 26.74
N ARG A 218 28.38 -28.18 25.91
CA ARG A 218 29.07 -27.52 24.77
C ARG A 218 29.93 -26.31 25.18
N CYS A 219 30.08 -26.05 26.49
CA CYS A 219 30.90 -24.96 26.99
C CYS A 219 32.39 -25.36 26.97
N ILE A 220 33.16 -24.64 26.15
CA ILE A 220 34.61 -24.78 26.05
C ILE A 220 35.22 -23.38 26.26
N PRO A 221 35.59 -23.05 27.47
CA PRO A 221 36.20 -21.76 27.78
C PRO A 221 37.51 -21.55 26.99
N ASN A 222 37.71 -20.33 26.50
CA ASN A 222 38.88 -19.95 25.68
C ASN A 222 39.11 -20.83 24.45
N PHE A 223 38.04 -21.36 23.89
CA PHE A 223 38.12 -22.13 22.65
C PHE A 223 38.73 -21.31 21.51
N ASP A 224 39.89 -21.78 21.05
CA ASP A 224 40.55 -21.25 19.86
C ASP A 224 40.36 -22.21 18.72
N PRO A 225 39.41 -21.89 17.78
CA PRO A 225 39.06 -22.80 16.73
C PRO A 225 40.18 -22.92 15.71
N PRO A 226 40.42 -24.12 15.15
CA PRO A 226 41.22 -24.27 13.94
C PRO A 226 40.71 -23.35 12.85
N LYS A 227 41.61 -22.63 12.15
CA LYS A 227 41.22 -21.65 11.12
C LYS A 227 40.45 -22.30 9.96
N GLU A 228 40.72 -23.57 9.70
CA GLU A 228 40.11 -24.37 8.63
C GLU A 228 38.65 -24.75 8.93
N GLU A 229 38.23 -24.69 10.20
CA GLU A 229 36.86 -25.10 10.60
C GLU A 229 35.79 -24.02 10.46
N GLY A 230 36.17 -22.76 10.25
CA GLY A 230 35.23 -21.68 9.92
C GLY A 230 34.23 -21.34 11.01
N TYR A 231 34.62 -21.40 12.27
CA TYR A 231 33.76 -20.92 13.36
C TYR A 231 33.52 -19.43 13.28
N ILE A 232 32.26 -19.01 13.51
CA ILE A 232 31.88 -17.61 13.65
C ILE A 232 31.52 -17.30 15.12
N ARG A 233 31.99 -16.18 15.66
CA ARG A 233 31.63 -15.73 17.00
C ARG A 233 30.40 -14.85 16.98
N LEU A 234 29.35 -15.23 17.69
CA LEU A 234 28.13 -14.43 17.85
C LEU A 234 28.22 -13.59 19.12
N THR A 235 28.16 -12.26 18.96
CA THR A 235 28.30 -11.28 20.04
C THR A 235 27.03 -10.48 20.24
N SER A 236 26.84 -9.91 21.43
CA SER A 236 25.70 -9.05 21.75
C SER A 236 25.86 -7.60 21.23
N HIS A 237 27.11 -7.12 21.04
CA HIS A 237 27.41 -5.72 20.69
C HIS A 237 28.31 -5.62 19.46
N ASN A 238 28.08 -4.58 18.61
CA ASN A 238 28.89 -4.33 17.42
C ASN A 238 30.37 -4.12 17.77
N SER A 239 30.70 -3.32 18.83
CA SER A 239 32.06 -3.05 19.23
C SER A 239 32.89 -4.31 19.54
N GLN A 240 32.25 -5.35 20.10
CA GLN A 240 32.91 -6.63 20.34
C GLN A 240 33.23 -7.36 19.03
N ALA A 241 32.28 -7.40 18.12
CA ALA A 241 32.47 -8.03 16.80
C ALA A 241 33.58 -7.30 16.03
N ASP A 242 33.55 -5.97 16.01
CA ASP A 242 34.53 -5.15 15.31
C ASP A 242 35.95 -5.33 15.91
N THR A 243 36.07 -5.35 17.24
CA THR A 243 37.34 -5.60 17.91
C THR A 243 37.90 -6.98 17.56
N ILE A 244 37.06 -8.03 17.54
CA ILE A 244 37.51 -9.38 17.19
C ILE A 244 37.96 -9.42 15.73
N ASN A 245 37.15 -8.89 14.83
CA ASN A 245 37.46 -8.88 13.38
C ASN A 245 38.75 -8.10 13.10
N GLN A 246 38.92 -6.95 13.74
CA GLN A 246 40.13 -6.13 13.61
C GLN A 246 41.39 -6.88 14.12
N ARG A 247 41.32 -7.50 15.28
CA ARG A 247 42.43 -8.27 15.87
C ARG A 247 42.84 -9.43 14.96
N GLU A 248 41.90 -10.18 14.46
CA GLU A 248 42.18 -11.31 13.55
C GLU A 248 42.77 -10.82 12.20
N MET A 249 42.27 -9.68 11.68
CA MET A 249 42.84 -9.03 10.50
C MET A 249 44.27 -8.54 10.70
N GLU A 250 44.60 -7.97 11.88
CA GLU A 250 45.94 -7.54 12.22
C GLU A 250 46.92 -8.72 12.37
N ALA A 251 46.45 -9.85 12.90
CA ALA A 251 47.22 -11.07 13.08
C ALA A 251 47.57 -11.78 11.73
N LEU A 252 46.88 -11.43 10.61
CA LEU A 252 47.24 -11.93 9.29
C LEU A 252 48.43 -11.16 8.72
N GLU A 253 49.40 -11.90 8.20
CA GLU A 253 50.52 -11.35 7.42
C GLU A 253 50.09 -10.95 6.03
N GLY A 254 50.82 -10.05 5.39
CA GLY A 254 50.57 -9.68 3.97
C GLY A 254 49.91 -8.32 3.74
N LYS A 255 49.75 -8.01 2.48
CA LYS A 255 49.22 -6.72 2.02
C LYS A 255 47.73 -6.61 2.27
N GLN A 256 47.29 -5.43 2.68
CA GLN A 256 45.86 -5.07 2.73
C GLN A 256 45.37 -4.62 1.35
N PHE A 257 44.19 -5.07 0.98
CA PHE A 257 43.47 -4.67 -0.22
C PHE A 257 42.22 -3.93 0.20
N ILE A 258 41.96 -2.81 -0.45
CA ILE A 258 40.82 -1.92 -0.13
C ILE A 258 39.88 -1.89 -1.31
N PHE A 259 38.60 -2.15 -1.08
CA PHE A 259 37.55 -2.11 -2.06
C PHE A 259 36.51 -1.08 -1.62
N ASP A 260 36.38 -0.01 -2.38
CA ASP A 260 35.37 1.02 -2.15
C ASP A 260 34.08 0.66 -2.85
N ALA A 261 32.97 0.78 -2.14
CA ALA A 261 31.65 0.59 -2.74
C ALA A 261 31.34 1.73 -3.71
N LYS A 262 30.78 1.39 -4.86
CA LYS A 262 30.21 2.36 -5.79
C LYS A 262 28.75 2.56 -5.44
N ILE A 263 28.37 3.79 -5.07
CA ILE A 263 27.00 4.16 -4.71
C ILE A 263 26.48 5.12 -5.76
N GLU A 264 25.32 4.80 -6.35
CA GLU A 264 24.64 5.64 -7.32
C GLU A 264 23.21 5.91 -6.84
N GLY A 265 22.74 7.15 -6.97
CA GLY A 265 21.41 7.54 -6.50
C GLY A 265 21.26 7.54 -4.96
N GLU A 266 20.07 7.23 -4.49
CA GLU A 266 19.72 7.26 -3.08
C GLU A 266 19.90 5.87 -2.43
N PHE A 267 20.92 5.69 -1.60
CA PHE A 267 21.11 4.45 -0.82
C PHE A 267 21.54 4.83 0.62
N PRO A 268 20.64 4.72 1.62
CA PRO A 268 20.91 5.12 2.99
C PRO A 268 22.02 4.27 3.63
N GLU A 269 22.93 4.87 4.38
CA GLU A 269 24.05 4.16 5.06
C GLU A 269 23.56 3.06 6.02
N MET A 270 22.46 3.29 6.71
CA MET A 270 21.85 2.30 7.61
C MET A 270 21.37 1.02 6.89
N SER A 271 21.26 1.07 5.56
CA SER A 271 20.82 -0.04 4.72
C SER A 271 21.96 -0.70 3.96
N TYR A 272 23.21 -0.31 4.19
CA TYR A 272 24.35 -0.93 3.52
C TYR A 272 24.43 -2.43 3.84
N PRO A 273 24.42 -3.29 2.83
CA PRO A 273 24.46 -4.74 3.02
C PRO A 273 25.81 -5.24 3.47
N THR A 274 26.88 -4.52 3.14
CA THR A 274 28.25 -4.72 3.63
C THR A 274 28.95 -3.37 3.83
N ASP A 275 30.22 -3.40 4.25
CA ASP A 275 30.96 -2.20 4.55
C ASP A 275 31.24 -1.39 3.28
N LYS A 276 31.09 -0.05 3.38
CA LYS A 276 31.37 0.87 2.26
C LYS A 276 32.82 0.79 1.83
N VAL A 277 33.72 0.71 2.79
CA VAL A 277 35.13 0.48 2.56
C VAL A 277 35.47 -0.90 3.12
N LEU A 278 35.64 -1.86 2.24
CA LEU A 278 35.91 -3.24 2.61
C LEU A 278 37.43 -3.46 2.57
N VAL A 279 38.01 -3.71 3.73
CA VAL A 279 39.47 -3.98 3.88
C VAL A 279 39.67 -5.48 4.06
N LEU A 280 40.46 -6.11 3.20
CA LEU A 280 40.67 -7.55 3.20
C LEU A 280 42.12 -7.89 3.05
N LYS A 281 42.51 -9.11 3.53
CA LYS A 281 43.79 -9.75 3.31
C LYS A 281 43.59 -11.19 2.82
N ILE A 282 44.57 -11.74 2.13
CA ILE A 282 44.61 -13.19 1.85
C ILE A 282 44.65 -13.94 3.19
N GLY A 283 43.91 -15.02 3.30
CA GLY A 283 43.71 -15.76 4.56
C GLY A 283 42.61 -15.23 5.46
N ALA A 284 41.95 -14.12 5.09
CA ALA A 284 40.86 -13.60 5.89
C ALA A 284 39.62 -14.50 5.80
N GLN A 285 38.99 -14.74 6.96
CA GLN A 285 37.70 -15.41 7.03
C GLN A 285 36.59 -14.43 6.68
N VAL A 286 35.81 -14.77 5.68
CA VAL A 286 34.71 -13.95 5.17
C VAL A 286 33.40 -14.73 5.10
N MET A 287 32.31 -13.98 5.09
CA MET A 287 30.98 -14.50 4.88
C MET A 287 30.37 -13.84 3.66
N PHE A 288 29.71 -14.64 2.82
CA PHE A 288 28.90 -14.13 1.73
C PHE A 288 27.65 -13.43 2.29
N VAL A 289 27.36 -12.25 1.80
CA VAL A 289 26.19 -11.42 2.25
C VAL A 289 25.09 -11.36 1.19
N LYS A 290 25.16 -12.21 0.18
CA LYS A 290 24.16 -12.33 -0.90
C LYS A 290 24.09 -13.77 -1.39
N ASN A 291 22.94 -14.15 -1.95
CA ASN A 291 22.81 -15.42 -2.66
C ASN A 291 23.29 -15.24 -4.11
N ASP A 292 24.09 -16.17 -4.58
CA ASP A 292 24.52 -16.22 -5.99
C ASP A 292 23.34 -16.60 -6.91
N ARG A 293 23.32 -16.03 -8.12
CA ARG A 293 22.30 -16.36 -9.14
C ARG A 293 22.42 -17.80 -9.62
N ASP A 294 23.64 -18.29 -9.75
CA ASP A 294 23.95 -19.65 -10.18
C ASP A 294 23.99 -20.65 -9.03
N LYS A 295 23.60 -20.22 -7.82
CA LYS A 295 23.55 -21.04 -6.59
C LYS A 295 24.89 -21.62 -6.16
N ARG A 296 26.00 -21.02 -6.52
CA ARG A 296 27.36 -21.43 -6.12
C ARG A 296 27.64 -21.12 -4.66
N TYR A 297 27.06 -20.01 -4.14
CA TYR A 297 27.12 -19.61 -2.74
C TYR A 297 25.80 -19.01 -2.26
N TYR A 298 25.61 -18.97 -0.95
CA TYR A 298 24.41 -18.43 -0.31
C TYR A 298 24.76 -17.45 0.82
N ASN A 299 23.83 -16.59 1.16
CA ASN A 299 23.98 -15.63 2.26
C ASN A 299 24.20 -16.35 3.60
N GLY A 300 25.32 -16.06 4.28
CA GLY A 300 25.74 -16.72 5.50
C GLY A 300 26.79 -17.82 5.30
N MET A 301 27.12 -18.21 4.07
CA MET A 301 28.20 -19.16 3.79
C MET A 301 29.55 -18.54 4.17
N ILE A 302 30.38 -19.29 4.87
CA ILE A 302 31.70 -18.86 5.35
C ILE A 302 32.78 -19.46 4.47
N GLY A 303 33.85 -18.70 4.23
CA GLY A 303 35.01 -19.16 3.50
C GLY A 303 36.27 -18.36 3.83
N THR A 304 37.39 -18.81 3.34
CA THR A 304 38.71 -18.16 3.45
C THR A 304 39.14 -17.57 2.13
N ILE A 305 39.66 -16.37 2.12
CA ILE A 305 40.21 -15.73 0.92
C ILE A 305 41.53 -16.41 0.55
N THR A 306 41.63 -16.98 -0.66
CA THR A 306 42.83 -17.63 -1.18
C THR A 306 43.62 -16.74 -2.13
N SER A 307 42.96 -15.88 -2.90
CA SER A 307 43.64 -14.89 -3.73
C SER A 307 42.79 -13.61 -3.88
N ILE A 308 43.45 -12.51 -4.16
CA ILE A 308 42.84 -11.22 -4.42
C ILE A 308 43.46 -10.62 -5.67
N ASP A 309 42.62 -10.35 -6.67
CA ASP A 309 42.96 -9.59 -7.86
C ASP A 309 42.32 -8.21 -7.83
N ASP A 310 42.63 -7.34 -8.77
CA ASP A 310 42.11 -5.95 -8.79
C ASP A 310 40.58 -5.86 -8.78
N ASN A 311 39.87 -6.80 -9.43
CA ASN A 311 38.42 -6.78 -9.61
C ASN A 311 37.70 -8.04 -9.09
N SER A 312 38.42 -8.99 -8.48
CA SER A 312 37.84 -10.24 -8.03
C SER A 312 38.58 -10.81 -6.83
N ILE A 313 37.86 -11.56 -6.03
CA ILE A 313 38.39 -12.26 -4.86
C ILE A 313 38.06 -13.74 -5.01
N THR A 314 39.06 -14.59 -4.82
CA THR A 314 38.84 -16.03 -4.78
C THR A 314 38.64 -16.44 -3.32
N VAL A 315 37.52 -17.10 -3.07
CA VAL A 315 37.15 -17.59 -1.73
C VAL A 315 37.01 -19.10 -1.78
N ARG A 316 37.62 -19.79 -0.85
CA ARG A 316 37.42 -21.22 -0.62
C ARG A 316 36.39 -21.37 0.52
N PRO A 317 35.16 -21.87 0.25
CA PRO A 317 34.20 -22.18 1.29
C PRO A 317 34.77 -23.25 2.24
N MET A 318 34.30 -23.20 3.51
CA MET A 318 34.79 -24.13 4.54
C MET A 318 34.35 -25.57 4.31
N ASP A 319 33.25 -25.80 3.62
CA ASP A 319 32.65 -27.13 3.42
C ASP A 319 33.02 -27.76 2.09
N THR A 320 33.83 -27.12 1.26
CA THR A 320 34.23 -27.63 -0.07
C THR A 320 35.65 -27.21 -0.41
N ASP A 321 36.37 -28.06 -1.21
CA ASP A 321 37.67 -27.71 -1.76
C ASP A 321 37.58 -26.83 -3.03
N MET A 322 36.38 -26.52 -3.48
CA MET A 322 36.15 -25.72 -4.68
C MET A 322 36.40 -24.24 -4.38
N GLU A 323 37.20 -23.59 -5.22
CA GLU A 323 37.43 -22.17 -5.16
C GLU A 323 36.37 -21.40 -5.94
N LEU A 324 35.81 -20.37 -5.32
CA LEU A 324 34.77 -19.51 -5.89
C LEU A 324 35.35 -18.14 -6.22
N LYS A 325 35.32 -17.76 -7.49
CA LYS A 325 35.66 -16.40 -7.90
C LYS A 325 34.47 -15.46 -7.69
N VAL A 326 34.68 -14.45 -6.87
CA VAL A 326 33.66 -13.47 -6.44
C VAL A 326 34.02 -12.10 -7.02
N VAL A 327 33.06 -11.47 -7.64
CA VAL A 327 33.15 -10.11 -8.17
C VAL A 327 32.15 -9.19 -7.48
N ALA A 328 32.30 -7.89 -7.69
CA ALA A 328 31.34 -6.93 -7.17
C ALA A 328 29.91 -7.24 -7.69
N ASP A 329 28.96 -7.19 -6.80
CA ASP A 329 27.53 -7.38 -7.11
C ASP A 329 26.74 -6.13 -6.68
N VAL A 330 25.55 -5.96 -7.23
CA VAL A 330 24.73 -4.76 -7.07
C VAL A 330 23.53 -5.06 -6.20
N TRP A 331 23.34 -4.27 -5.15
CA TRP A 331 22.10 -4.20 -4.40
C TRP A 331 21.32 -2.97 -4.84
N GLN A 332 20.03 -3.11 -4.92
CA GLN A 332 19.12 -2.06 -5.34
C GLN A 332 18.32 -1.53 -4.14
N ASN A 333 18.30 -0.23 -3.99
CA ASN A 333 17.33 0.44 -3.14
C ASN A 333 16.14 0.82 -4.01
N CYS A 334 15.01 0.20 -3.71
CA CYS A 334 13.79 0.37 -4.49
C CYS A 334 12.76 1.18 -3.70
N LYS A 335 11.91 1.89 -4.41
CA LYS A 335 10.63 2.38 -3.88
C LYS A 335 9.49 1.73 -4.64
N TYR A 336 8.38 1.52 -3.98
CA TYR A 336 7.16 1.14 -4.67
C TYR A 336 6.57 2.34 -5.39
N VAL A 337 6.23 2.15 -6.64
CA VAL A 337 5.48 3.09 -7.48
C VAL A 337 4.29 2.37 -8.10
N LEU A 338 3.25 3.11 -8.38
CA LEU A 338 2.16 2.61 -9.18
C LEU A 338 2.51 2.91 -10.65
N ASP A 339 2.60 1.89 -11.46
CA ASP A 339 2.78 2.02 -12.90
C ASP A 339 1.53 2.68 -13.52
N GLU A 340 1.73 3.72 -14.33
CA GLU A 340 0.61 4.50 -14.87
C GLU A 340 -0.16 3.76 -15.98
N GLU A 341 0.49 2.85 -16.70
CA GLU A 341 -0.13 2.10 -17.80
C GLU A 341 -0.76 0.80 -17.30
N THR A 342 -0.01 -0.01 -16.55
CA THR A 342 -0.47 -1.32 -16.08
C THR A 342 -1.32 -1.26 -14.82
N LYS A 343 -1.24 -0.14 -14.07
CA LYS A 343 -1.87 0.05 -12.74
C LYS A 343 -1.42 -0.98 -11.70
N GLU A 344 -0.32 -1.64 -11.95
CA GLU A 344 0.31 -2.55 -11.00
C GLU A 344 1.32 -1.81 -10.10
N ILE A 345 1.49 -2.33 -8.88
CA ILE A 345 2.56 -1.84 -7.99
C ILE A 345 3.86 -2.45 -8.49
N SER A 346 4.77 -1.58 -8.95
CA SER A 346 6.10 -1.95 -9.41
C SER A 346 7.19 -1.41 -8.49
N GLU A 347 8.37 -1.99 -8.57
CA GLU A 347 9.55 -1.54 -7.85
C GLU A 347 10.40 -0.65 -8.77
N GLN A 348 10.57 0.61 -8.39
CA GLN A 348 11.47 1.53 -9.07
C GLN A 348 12.78 1.63 -8.30
N VAL A 349 13.89 1.33 -8.96
CA VAL A 349 15.22 1.51 -8.40
C VAL A 349 15.50 3.00 -8.24
N ILE A 350 15.81 3.43 -7.03
CA ILE A 350 16.15 4.82 -6.70
C ILE A 350 17.64 4.99 -6.39
N GLY A 351 18.32 3.91 -6.10
CA GLY A 351 19.76 3.90 -5.88
C GLY A 351 20.33 2.50 -5.91
N THR A 352 21.63 2.42 -6.13
CA THR A 352 22.37 1.16 -6.18
C THR A 352 23.59 1.24 -5.27
N PHE A 353 23.93 0.10 -4.67
CA PHE A 353 25.14 -0.10 -3.90
C PHE A 353 25.90 -1.28 -4.53
N SER A 354 27.04 -1.03 -5.12
CA SER A 354 27.87 -2.04 -5.76
C SER A 354 29.12 -2.28 -4.93
N GLN A 355 29.33 -3.52 -4.47
CA GLN A 355 30.48 -3.93 -3.67
C GLN A 355 30.69 -5.44 -3.80
N ILE A 356 31.87 -5.93 -3.46
CA ILE A 356 32.13 -7.35 -3.29
C ILE A 356 31.17 -7.90 -2.22
N PRO A 357 30.38 -8.97 -2.48
CA PRO A 357 29.36 -9.46 -1.57
C PRO A 357 29.94 -10.27 -0.41
N LEU A 358 30.94 -9.71 0.26
CA LEU A 358 31.68 -10.32 1.37
C LEU A 358 31.69 -9.37 2.59
N ARG A 359 31.84 -9.98 3.76
CA ARG A 359 32.08 -9.30 5.03
C ARG A 359 33.03 -10.14 5.86
N LEU A 360 33.87 -9.50 6.70
CA LEU A 360 34.68 -10.21 7.69
C LEU A 360 33.77 -11.02 8.63
N ALA A 361 34.13 -12.25 8.89
CA ALA A 361 33.26 -13.22 9.54
C ALA A 361 33.92 -14.02 10.68
N TRP A 362 34.92 -13.50 11.35
CA TRP A 362 35.36 -14.09 12.63
C TRP A 362 34.34 -13.78 13.74
N ALA A 363 33.71 -12.62 13.69
CA ALA A 363 32.63 -12.27 14.61
C ALA A 363 31.54 -11.44 13.91
N ILE A 364 30.28 -11.65 14.37
CA ILE A 364 29.09 -10.89 13.95
C ILE A 364 28.15 -10.73 15.14
N THR A 365 27.33 -9.69 15.15
CA THR A 365 26.33 -9.56 16.22
C THR A 365 25.13 -10.49 16.02
N ILE A 366 24.49 -10.90 17.13
CA ILE A 366 23.26 -11.72 17.12
C ILE A 366 22.18 -11.05 16.26
N HIS A 367 22.02 -9.73 16.33
CA HIS A 367 21.05 -8.99 15.49
C HIS A 367 21.33 -9.12 13.99
N LYS A 368 22.60 -8.92 13.58
CA LYS A 368 23.00 -9.05 12.18
C LYS A 368 22.98 -10.50 11.68
N SER A 369 23.03 -11.50 12.59
CA SER A 369 22.90 -12.91 12.25
C SER A 369 21.47 -13.38 12.04
N GLN A 370 20.48 -12.52 12.29
CA GLN A 370 19.08 -12.87 12.11
C GLN A 370 18.80 -13.26 10.64
N GLY A 371 18.06 -14.34 10.45
CA GLY A 371 17.82 -14.92 9.12
C GLY A 371 18.95 -15.85 8.62
N LEU A 372 20.18 -15.72 9.11
CA LEU A 372 21.33 -16.53 8.70
C LEU A 372 21.36 -17.89 9.41
N THR A 373 22.17 -18.83 8.87
CA THR A 373 22.39 -20.16 9.46
C THR A 373 23.87 -20.50 9.30
N PHE A 374 24.49 -21.00 10.33
CA PHE A 374 25.90 -21.37 10.36
C PHE A 374 26.07 -22.85 10.70
N GLU A 375 27.01 -23.49 10.06
CA GLU A 375 27.38 -24.88 10.41
C GLU A 375 28.04 -24.92 11.78
N ARG A 376 28.94 -23.95 12.10
CA ARG A 376 29.69 -23.86 13.34
C ARG A 376 29.62 -22.45 13.92
N ALA A 377 29.28 -22.33 15.21
CA ALA A 377 29.19 -21.03 15.87
C ALA A 377 29.69 -21.08 17.32
N ILE A 378 30.42 -20.02 17.73
CA ILE A 378 30.82 -19.77 19.11
C ILE A 378 29.91 -18.69 19.68
N ILE A 379 29.19 -19.01 20.75
CA ILE A 379 28.19 -18.12 21.33
C ILE A 379 28.60 -17.70 22.73
N ASN A 380 28.56 -16.39 23.00
CA ASN A 380 28.69 -15.84 24.34
C ASN A 380 27.33 -15.36 24.85
N ALA A 381 26.55 -16.28 25.41
CA ALA A 381 25.22 -15.96 25.92
C ALA A 381 25.22 -15.37 27.36
N LYS A 382 26.38 -15.33 28.05
CA LYS A 382 26.47 -14.73 29.39
C LYS A 382 26.11 -13.24 29.40
N GLN A 383 26.28 -12.57 28.26
CA GLN A 383 26.03 -11.14 28.09
C GLN A 383 24.69 -10.85 27.37
N ALA A 384 23.79 -11.82 27.29
CA ALA A 384 22.43 -11.57 26.78
C ALA A 384 21.71 -10.59 27.71
N PHE A 385 21.17 -9.52 27.13
CA PHE A 385 20.53 -8.43 27.90
C PHE A 385 19.05 -8.23 27.51
N ALA A 386 18.57 -8.89 26.46
CA ALA A 386 17.20 -8.76 25.98
C ALA A 386 16.54 -10.14 25.78
N ALA A 387 15.21 -10.16 25.93
CA ALA A 387 14.42 -11.34 25.65
C ALA A 387 14.65 -11.84 24.23
N GLY A 388 14.69 -13.17 24.06
CA GLY A 388 14.88 -13.83 22.77
C GLY A 388 16.34 -13.89 22.26
N GLN A 389 17.28 -13.10 22.75
CA GLN A 389 18.67 -13.09 22.24
C GLN A 389 19.35 -14.45 22.32
N THR A 390 19.21 -15.14 23.45
CA THR A 390 19.79 -16.48 23.64
C THR A 390 19.19 -17.46 22.63
N TYR A 391 17.87 -17.48 22.47
CA TYR A 391 17.21 -18.33 21.49
C TYR A 391 17.65 -17.99 20.04
N VAL A 392 17.71 -16.72 19.68
CA VAL A 392 18.17 -16.30 18.36
C VAL A 392 19.59 -16.77 18.09
N ALA A 393 20.51 -16.57 19.04
CA ALA A 393 21.90 -16.99 18.89
C ALA A 393 22.01 -18.51 18.70
N LEU A 394 21.40 -19.29 19.59
CA LEU A 394 21.43 -20.75 19.52
C LEU A 394 20.80 -21.28 18.23
N SER A 395 19.67 -20.69 17.79
CA SER A 395 18.95 -21.09 16.57
C SER A 395 19.69 -20.72 15.27
N ARG A 396 20.82 -20.01 15.33
CA ARG A 396 21.68 -19.78 14.17
C ARG A 396 22.51 -21.01 13.82
N CYS A 397 22.83 -21.85 14.78
CA CYS A 397 23.57 -23.06 14.53
C CYS A 397 22.66 -24.16 13.95
N LYS A 398 23.21 -24.93 13.00
CA LYS A 398 22.47 -25.99 12.31
C LYS A 398 22.34 -27.25 13.13
N THR A 399 23.44 -27.62 13.83
CA THR A 399 23.54 -28.85 14.61
C THR A 399 24.06 -28.55 16.02
N PHE A 400 23.80 -29.48 16.96
CA PHE A 400 24.33 -29.38 18.33
C PHE A 400 25.85 -29.49 18.38
N GLU A 401 26.43 -30.30 17.50
CA GLU A 401 27.88 -30.51 17.40
C GLU A 401 28.64 -29.26 16.95
N GLY A 402 28.05 -28.46 16.04
CA GLY A 402 28.62 -27.21 15.57
C GLY A 402 28.56 -26.07 16.58
N LEU A 403 27.81 -26.25 17.69
CA LEU A 403 27.66 -25.25 18.74
C LEU A 403 28.82 -25.32 19.73
N VAL A 404 29.45 -24.18 20.00
CA VAL A 404 30.39 -23.97 21.12
C VAL A 404 29.91 -22.78 21.96
N LEU A 405 29.85 -22.97 23.28
CA LEU A 405 29.58 -21.88 24.23
C LEU A 405 30.91 -21.41 24.81
N SER A 406 31.22 -20.13 24.71
CA SER A 406 32.44 -19.56 25.31
C SER A 406 32.32 -19.40 26.84
N ALA A 407 31.11 -19.41 27.36
CA ALA A 407 30.81 -19.43 28.80
C ALA A 407 29.48 -20.16 29.04
N PRO A 408 29.26 -20.77 30.22
CA PRO A 408 28.00 -21.42 30.52
C PRO A 408 26.85 -20.44 30.45
N ILE A 409 25.72 -20.89 29.90
CA ILE A 409 24.47 -20.12 29.88
C ILE A 409 23.88 -20.20 31.30
N PRO A 410 23.76 -19.10 32.04
CA PRO A 410 23.07 -19.13 33.30
C PRO A 410 21.54 -19.15 33.08
N ALA A 411 20.76 -19.76 33.97
CA ALA A 411 19.33 -19.86 33.87
C ALA A 411 18.63 -18.48 33.63
N HIS A 412 19.15 -17.42 34.25
CA HIS A 412 18.62 -16.06 34.09
C HIS A 412 18.92 -15.41 32.72
N ALA A 413 19.79 -15.98 31.89
CA ALA A 413 20.04 -15.49 30.51
C ALA A 413 18.95 -16.00 29.52
N ILE A 414 18.11 -16.93 29.94
CA ILE A 414 16.91 -17.35 29.22
C ILE A 414 15.77 -16.41 29.67
N ILE A 415 15.77 -15.22 29.09
CA ILE A 415 14.84 -14.17 29.48
C ILE A 415 13.54 -14.36 28.72
N THR A 416 12.45 -14.48 29.47
CA THR A 416 11.09 -14.53 28.91
C THR A 416 10.36 -13.23 29.20
N ASP A 417 9.70 -12.70 28.20
CA ASP A 417 8.81 -11.58 28.36
C ASP A 417 7.40 -12.08 28.70
N TYR A 418 6.89 -11.72 29.86
CA TYR A 418 5.57 -12.14 30.34
C TYR A 418 4.43 -11.66 29.42
N GLN A 419 4.60 -10.51 28.77
CA GLN A 419 3.60 -9.98 27.86
C GLN A 419 3.55 -10.81 26.58
N VAL A 420 4.70 -11.21 26.05
CA VAL A 420 4.80 -12.16 24.94
C VAL A 420 4.19 -13.50 25.31
N GLN A 421 4.45 -13.99 26.52
CA GLN A 421 3.87 -15.25 27.00
C GLN A 421 2.33 -15.17 27.07
N GLY A 422 1.79 -14.11 27.67
CA GLY A 422 0.35 -13.87 27.78
C GLY A 422 -0.31 -13.76 26.39
N TYR A 423 0.30 -13.02 25.48
CA TYR A 423 -0.20 -12.91 24.12
C TYR A 423 -0.13 -14.25 23.36
N THR A 424 0.95 -15.01 23.51
CA THR A 424 1.10 -16.33 22.87
C THR A 424 0.01 -17.31 23.30
N GLN A 425 -0.39 -17.28 24.58
CA GLN A 425 -1.52 -18.09 25.06
C GLN A 425 -2.85 -17.72 24.40
N GLN A 426 -3.06 -16.42 24.11
CA GLN A 426 -4.25 -15.95 23.42
C GLN A 426 -4.23 -16.26 21.92
N MET A 427 -3.06 -16.43 21.31
CA MET A 427 -2.93 -16.74 19.89
C MET A 427 -3.60 -18.04 19.48
N ALA A 428 -3.55 -19.08 20.33
CA ALA A 428 -4.19 -20.36 20.06
C ALA A 428 -5.70 -20.23 19.83
N ALA A 429 -6.36 -19.30 20.52
CA ALA A 429 -7.79 -19.01 20.34
C ALA A 429 -8.11 -18.30 19.02
N ARG A 430 -7.10 -17.73 18.35
CA ARG A 430 -7.24 -17.02 17.06
C ARG A 430 -6.86 -17.90 15.85
N GLU A 431 -6.50 -19.17 16.06
CA GLU A 431 -6.27 -20.10 14.94
C GLU A 431 -7.63 -20.44 14.30
N PRO A 432 -7.82 -20.15 12.99
CA PRO A 432 -9.11 -20.36 12.36
C PRO A 432 -9.38 -21.86 12.13
N SER A 433 -10.58 -22.30 12.46
CA SER A 433 -11.11 -23.58 11.98
C SER A 433 -11.41 -23.50 10.47
N GLU A 434 -11.58 -24.64 9.82
CA GLU A 434 -12.00 -24.69 8.41
C GLU A 434 -13.34 -23.99 8.18
N ASN A 435 -14.29 -24.18 9.10
CA ASN A 435 -15.60 -23.53 9.02
C ASN A 435 -15.49 -22.01 9.11
N GLN A 436 -14.64 -21.48 10.00
CA GLN A 436 -14.41 -20.04 10.10
C GLN A 436 -13.75 -19.45 8.84
N LEU A 437 -12.82 -20.18 8.21
CA LEU A 437 -12.24 -19.77 6.93
C LEU A 437 -13.27 -19.75 5.81
N GLN A 438 -14.11 -20.78 5.71
CA GLN A 438 -15.19 -20.85 4.73
C GLN A 438 -16.21 -19.72 4.95
N GLU A 439 -16.57 -19.45 6.19
CA GLU A 439 -17.47 -18.34 6.53
C GLU A 439 -16.85 -16.99 6.17
N ALA A 440 -15.56 -16.77 6.47
CA ALA A 440 -14.84 -15.57 6.07
C ALA A 440 -14.78 -15.39 4.55
N GLN A 441 -14.60 -16.46 3.79
CA GLN A 441 -14.64 -16.44 2.32
C GLN A 441 -16.04 -16.06 1.81
N ARG A 442 -17.08 -16.63 2.37
CA ARG A 442 -18.48 -16.29 2.05
C ARG A 442 -18.80 -14.83 2.37
N ASN A 443 -18.39 -14.36 3.54
CA ASN A 443 -18.58 -12.98 3.96
C ASN A 443 -17.82 -12.00 3.03
N PHE A 444 -16.63 -12.36 2.59
CA PHE A 444 -15.85 -11.54 1.66
C PHE A 444 -16.47 -11.48 0.26
N LEU A 445 -16.95 -12.61 -0.26
CA LEU A 445 -17.70 -12.69 -1.51
C LEU A 445 -18.95 -11.83 -1.43
N TYR A 446 -19.76 -11.99 -0.37
CA TYR A 446 -20.97 -11.20 -0.16
C TYR A 446 -20.67 -9.70 -0.09
N ALA A 447 -19.71 -9.29 0.76
CA ALA A 447 -19.34 -7.88 0.91
C ALA A 447 -18.84 -7.26 -0.41
N THR A 448 -18.16 -8.05 -1.25
CA THR A 448 -17.71 -7.59 -2.57
C THR A 448 -18.87 -7.38 -3.54
N LEU A 449 -19.84 -8.29 -3.54
CA LEU A 449 -21.05 -8.18 -4.35
C LEU A 449 -21.98 -7.07 -3.84
N GLU A 450 -22.14 -6.94 -2.52
CA GLU A 450 -22.87 -5.84 -1.89
C GLU A 450 -22.29 -4.48 -2.31
N GLU A 451 -20.96 -4.33 -2.29
CA GLU A 451 -20.30 -3.09 -2.74
C GLU A 451 -20.51 -2.83 -4.24
N LEU A 452 -20.48 -3.87 -5.08
CA LEU A 452 -20.77 -3.75 -6.51
C LEU A 452 -22.18 -3.16 -6.74
N TYR A 453 -23.18 -3.64 -6.02
CA TYR A 453 -24.57 -3.20 -6.17
C TYR A 453 -25.00 -2.11 -5.19
N ASN A 454 -24.03 -1.49 -4.49
CA ASN A 454 -24.27 -0.29 -3.68
C ASN A 454 -24.25 0.96 -4.56
N PHE A 455 -25.42 1.59 -4.77
CA PHE A 455 -25.58 2.80 -5.56
C PHE A 455 -25.60 4.09 -4.72
N ILE A 456 -25.42 3.99 -3.40
CA ILE A 456 -25.41 5.15 -2.48
C ILE A 456 -24.46 6.27 -2.95
N PRO A 457 -23.22 6.00 -3.44
CA PRO A 457 -22.35 7.06 -3.95
C PRO A 457 -22.94 7.84 -5.13
N VAL A 458 -23.63 7.15 -6.05
CA VAL A 458 -24.32 7.78 -7.18
C VAL A 458 -25.50 8.63 -6.69
N LEU A 459 -26.29 8.10 -5.76
CA LEU A 459 -27.43 8.81 -5.19
C LEU A 459 -27.04 10.06 -4.41
N TYR A 460 -25.96 10.02 -3.66
CA TYR A 460 -25.42 11.20 -2.98
C TYR A 460 -24.92 12.26 -3.94
N ALA A 461 -24.16 11.86 -4.97
CA ALA A 461 -23.67 12.78 -5.99
C ALA A 461 -24.84 13.43 -6.76
N TYR A 462 -25.87 12.63 -7.11
CA TYR A 462 -27.08 13.12 -7.72
C TYR A 462 -27.84 14.13 -6.83
N ALA A 463 -28.04 13.78 -5.54
CA ALA A 463 -28.76 14.66 -4.61
C ALA A 463 -27.98 15.97 -4.35
N ASP A 464 -26.63 15.94 -4.26
CA ASP A 464 -25.81 17.15 -4.13
C ASP A 464 -25.95 18.03 -5.37
N LEU A 465 -25.89 17.45 -6.56
CA LEU A 465 -26.06 18.19 -7.81
C LEU A 465 -27.47 18.81 -7.91
N LEU A 466 -28.51 18.03 -7.62
CA LEU A 466 -29.89 18.53 -7.65
C LEU A 466 -30.08 19.71 -6.69
N ARG A 467 -29.54 19.62 -5.49
CA ARG A 467 -29.56 20.72 -4.50
C ARG A 467 -28.85 21.98 -5.06
N VAL A 468 -27.68 21.86 -5.66
CA VAL A 468 -26.95 22.99 -6.28
C VAL A 468 -27.76 23.59 -7.42
N MET A 469 -28.43 22.77 -8.22
CA MET A 469 -29.32 23.22 -9.31
C MET A 469 -30.53 23.99 -8.75
N GLU A 470 -31.20 23.49 -7.73
CA GLU A 470 -32.34 24.13 -7.10
C GLU A 470 -31.95 25.47 -6.42
N GLU A 471 -30.85 25.53 -5.69
CA GLU A 471 -30.37 26.71 -4.99
C GLU A 471 -29.96 27.86 -5.91
N HIS A 472 -29.28 27.54 -7.02
CA HIS A 472 -28.61 28.57 -7.83
C HIS A 472 -29.17 28.76 -9.25
N PHE A 473 -29.86 27.75 -9.78
CA PHE A 473 -30.26 27.73 -11.22
C PHE A 473 -31.76 27.63 -11.45
N SER A 474 -32.59 27.60 -10.40
CA SER A 474 -34.05 27.46 -10.51
C SER A 474 -34.73 28.54 -11.38
N LYS A 475 -34.16 29.76 -11.44
CA LYS A 475 -34.64 30.86 -12.27
C LYS A 475 -34.08 30.85 -13.70
N LEU A 476 -32.98 30.14 -13.94
CA LEU A 476 -32.29 30.10 -15.22
C LEU A 476 -32.69 28.90 -16.06
N TYR A 477 -32.81 27.73 -15.42
CA TYR A 477 -33.04 26.43 -16.10
C TYR A 477 -34.10 25.59 -15.39
N PRO A 478 -35.38 26.08 -15.29
CA PRO A 478 -36.43 25.41 -14.52
C PRO A 478 -36.84 24.03 -15.14
N GLU A 479 -36.85 23.91 -16.48
CA GLU A 479 -37.21 22.68 -17.15
C GLU A 479 -36.15 21.57 -17.00
N LEU A 480 -34.87 21.95 -17.02
CA LEU A 480 -33.77 21.06 -16.79
C LEU A 480 -33.82 20.48 -15.37
N ILE A 481 -34.09 21.33 -14.38
CA ILE A 481 -34.26 20.90 -12.99
C ILE A 481 -35.46 19.97 -12.84
N ALA A 482 -36.59 20.29 -13.48
CA ALA A 482 -37.76 19.41 -13.46
C ALA A 482 -37.47 18.03 -14.04
N ARG A 483 -36.73 17.96 -15.16
CA ARG A 483 -36.27 16.69 -15.76
C ARG A 483 -35.33 15.91 -14.83
N PHE A 484 -34.37 16.57 -14.20
CA PHE A 484 -33.51 15.90 -13.21
C PHE A 484 -34.37 15.40 -12.03
N LYS A 485 -35.27 16.21 -11.52
CA LYS A 485 -36.13 15.83 -10.40
C LYS A 485 -37.07 14.67 -10.71
N SER A 486 -37.50 14.51 -11.95
CA SER A 486 -38.35 13.39 -12.37
C SER A 486 -37.65 12.02 -12.32
N LEU A 487 -36.29 11.98 -12.32
CA LEU A 487 -35.54 10.75 -12.14
C LEU A 487 -35.44 10.28 -10.69
N GLU A 488 -35.69 11.14 -9.69
CA GLU A 488 -35.54 10.79 -8.29
C GLU A 488 -36.36 9.56 -7.86
N PRO A 489 -37.66 9.44 -8.21
CA PRO A 489 -38.45 8.24 -7.89
C PRO A 489 -37.89 6.96 -8.51
N GLU A 490 -37.41 7.02 -9.75
CA GLU A 490 -36.79 5.85 -10.43
C GLU A 490 -35.50 5.44 -9.72
N LEU A 491 -34.63 6.40 -9.38
CA LEU A 491 -33.39 6.12 -8.67
C LEU A 491 -33.63 5.50 -7.28
N ARG A 492 -34.65 5.94 -6.57
CA ARG A 492 -35.01 5.38 -5.26
C ARG A 492 -35.71 4.02 -5.36
N ASN A 493 -36.68 3.88 -6.22
CA ASN A 493 -37.56 2.70 -6.27
C ASN A 493 -36.95 1.59 -7.13
N ASP A 494 -36.43 1.93 -8.31
CA ASP A 494 -35.97 0.94 -9.30
C ASP A 494 -34.49 0.61 -9.14
N ILE A 495 -33.69 1.49 -8.55
CA ILE A 495 -32.26 1.22 -8.34
C ILE A 495 -32.00 0.89 -6.86
N ASP A 496 -32.18 1.82 -5.91
CA ASP A 496 -31.79 1.59 -4.52
C ASP A 496 -32.62 0.48 -3.84
N ALA A 497 -33.94 0.54 -3.95
CA ALA A 497 -34.78 -0.45 -3.31
C ALA A 497 -34.62 -1.85 -3.93
N VAL A 498 -34.43 -1.93 -5.26
CA VAL A 498 -34.21 -3.21 -5.96
C VAL A 498 -32.82 -3.76 -5.61
N ALA A 499 -31.78 -2.90 -5.53
CA ALA A 499 -30.43 -3.31 -5.13
C ALA A 499 -30.42 -3.90 -3.72
N LYS A 500 -31.11 -3.28 -2.76
CA LYS A 500 -31.24 -3.81 -1.40
C LYS A 500 -31.91 -5.19 -1.37
N LYS A 501 -33.00 -5.37 -2.11
CA LYS A 501 -33.66 -6.69 -2.24
C LYS A 501 -32.74 -7.71 -2.90
N PHE A 502 -32.02 -7.32 -3.92
CA PHE A 502 -31.07 -8.19 -4.62
C PHE A 502 -29.92 -8.61 -3.68
N CYS A 503 -29.34 -7.69 -2.91
CA CYS A 503 -28.31 -8.02 -1.92
C CYS A 503 -28.81 -9.05 -0.88
N THR A 504 -30.08 -8.98 -0.45
CA THR A 504 -30.67 -10.01 0.43
C THR A 504 -30.74 -11.37 -0.27
N GLN A 505 -31.05 -11.44 -1.56
CA GLN A 505 -31.01 -12.70 -2.32
C GLN A 505 -29.59 -13.24 -2.48
N VAL A 506 -28.63 -12.36 -2.73
CA VAL A 506 -27.20 -12.72 -2.82
C VAL A 506 -26.70 -13.30 -1.48
N ASP A 507 -27.03 -12.66 -0.34
CA ASP A 507 -26.67 -13.18 0.98
C ASP A 507 -27.22 -14.58 1.19
N TYR A 508 -28.49 -14.81 0.84
CA TYR A 508 -29.10 -16.14 0.94
C TYR A 508 -28.35 -17.17 0.07
N LEU A 509 -28.08 -16.88 -1.20
CA LEU A 509 -27.37 -17.79 -2.09
C LEU A 509 -25.93 -18.07 -1.62
N VAL A 510 -25.19 -17.02 -1.21
CA VAL A 510 -23.82 -17.17 -0.70
C VAL A 510 -23.78 -18.07 0.56
N ARG A 511 -24.82 -18.04 1.40
CA ARG A 511 -24.87 -18.87 2.61
C ARG A 511 -25.35 -20.29 2.37
N THR A 512 -26.22 -20.52 1.39
CA THR A 512 -26.86 -21.81 1.17
C THR A 512 -26.18 -22.69 0.13
N GLU A 513 -25.50 -22.12 -0.85
CA GLU A 513 -24.76 -22.88 -1.87
C GLU A 513 -23.45 -23.45 -1.27
N GLU A 514 -23.09 -24.65 -1.66
CA GLU A 514 -21.86 -25.32 -1.15
C GLU A 514 -20.61 -24.59 -1.62
N ASN A 515 -20.54 -24.26 -2.91
CA ASN A 515 -19.46 -23.44 -3.51
C ASN A 515 -20.06 -22.21 -4.18
N PRO A 516 -20.35 -21.11 -3.42
CA PRO A 516 -21.11 -19.98 -3.94
C PRO A 516 -20.40 -19.24 -5.09
N ALA A 517 -19.05 -19.19 -5.09
CA ALA A 517 -18.30 -18.50 -6.12
C ALA A 517 -18.48 -19.11 -7.52
N GLU A 518 -18.70 -20.43 -7.60
CA GLU A 518 -18.88 -21.19 -8.83
C GLU A 518 -20.34 -21.58 -9.07
N SER A 519 -21.28 -21.22 -8.17
CA SER A 519 -22.68 -21.60 -8.28
C SER A 519 -23.33 -21.01 -9.55
N PRO A 520 -23.87 -21.84 -10.46
CA PRO A 520 -24.57 -21.37 -11.65
C PRO A 520 -25.75 -20.45 -11.33
N LYS A 521 -26.46 -20.72 -10.24
CA LYS A 521 -27.58 -19.89 -9.79
C LYS A 521 -27.13 -18.48 -9.40
N LEU A 522 -26.03 -18.36 -8.65
CA LEU A 522 -25.47 -17.07 -8.26
C LEU A 522 -24.97 -16.31 -9.51
N GLN A 523 -24.28 -16.98 -10.42
CA GLN A 523 -23.76 -16.39 -11.66
C GLN A 523 -24.90 -15.85 -12.55
N GLU A 524 -25.97 -16.62 -12.72
CA GLU A 524 -27.16 -16.20 -13.48
C GLU A 524 -27.83 -14.96 -12.86
N ARG A 525 -27.96 -14.95 -11.52
CA ARG A 525 -28.55 -13.81 -10.81
C ARG A 525 -27.69 -12.57 -10.90
N ILE A 526 -26.37 -12.71 -10.82
CA ILE A 526 -25.41 -11.60 -11.00
C ILE A 526 -25.54 -11.03 -12.43
N ALA A 527 -25.56 -11.87 -13.45
CA ALA A 527 -25.69 -11.43 -14.85
C ALA A 527 -27.00 -10.68 -15.09
N ALA A 528 -28.14 -11.23 -14.62
CA ALA A 528 -29.45 -10.61 -14.76
C ALA A 528 -29.55 -9.26 -14.03
N ALA A 529 -29.05 -9.18 -12.80
CA ALA A 529 -29.03 -7.93 -12.04
C ALA A 529 -28.13 -6.88 -12.68
N THR A 530 -26.97 -7.28 -13.18
CA THR A 530 -26.04 -6.37 -13.87
C THR A 530 -26.68 -5.73 -15.10
N SER A 531 -27.35 -6.53 -15.94
CA SER A 531 -28.06 -6.02 -17.12
C SER A 531 -29.17 -5.05 -16.70
N TYR A 532 -29.98 -5.42 -15.71
CA TYR A 532 -31.06 -4.58 -15.20
C TYR A 532 -30.56 -3.20 -14.70
N PHE A 533 -29.51 -3.19 -13.88
CA PHE A 533 -28.99 -1.92 -13.34
C PHE A 533 -28.31 -1.05 -14.41
N LEU A 534 -27.65 -1.64 -15.38
CA LEU A 534 -27.10 -0.88 -16.51
C LEU A 534 -28.20 -0.19 -17.30
N ASP A 535 -29.30 -0.88 -17.61
CA ASP A 535 -30.44 -0.32 -18.31
C ASP A 535 -31.11 0.82 -17.53
N LYS A 536 -31.27 0.64 -16.21
CA LYS A 536 -31.86 1.64 -15.32
C LYS A 536 -30.98 2.87 -15.09
N LEU A 537 -29.67 2.76 -15.24
CA LEU A 537 -28.75 3.90 -15.15
C LEU A 537 -28.67 4.73 -16.44
N LEU A 538 -29.05 4.18 -17.59
CA LEU A 538 -28.92 4.86 -18.89
C LEU A 538 -29.57 6.24 -18.94
N PRO A 539 -30.78 6.49 -18.44
CA PRO A 539 -31.40 7.83 -18.46
C PRO A 539 -30.56 8.86 -17.70
N LEU A 540 -30.06 8.51 -16.51
CA LEU A 540 -29.22 9.40 -15.71
C LEU A 540 -27.86 9.64 -16.37
N ILE A 541 -27.24 8.62 -16.95
CA ILE A 541 -25.96 8.74 -17.67
C ILE A 541 -26.11 9.72 -18.82
N LYS A 542 -27.16 9.58 -19.66
CA LYS A 542 -27.42 10.50 -20.78
C LYS A 542 -27.62 11.93 -20.32
N GLN A 543 -28.43 12.17 -19.27
CA GLN A 543 -28.63 13.50 -18.75
C GLN A 543 -27.37 14.11 -18.14
N ALA A 544 -26.56 13.31 -17.45
CA ALA A 544 -25.31 13.79 -16.83
C ALA A 544 -24.22 14.09 -17.88
N SER A 545 -24.17 13.34 -19.00
CA SER A 545 -23.15 13.52 -20.04
C SER A 545 -23.20 14.90 -20.67
N ASP A 546 -24.41 15.36 -20.99
CA ASP A 546 -24.62 16.59 -21.76
C ASP A 546 -24.90 17.80 -20.84
N LEU A 547 -24.83 17.60 -19.51
CA LEU A 547 -25.18 18.62 -18.55
C LEU A 547 -24.16 19.77 -18.52
N SER A 548 -24.62 20.97 -18.76
CA SER A 548 -23.86 22.22 -18.61
C SER A 548 -24.73 23.26 -17.90
N LEU A 549 -24.17 23.96 -16.92
CA LEU A 549 -24.84 24.98 -16.08
C LEU A 549 -24.06 26.32 -16.13
N PRO A 550 -24.10 27.04 -17.26
CA PRO A 550 -23.44 28.33 -17.37
C PRO A 550 -24.02 29.37 -16.41
N THR A 551 -23.17 30.13 -15.76
CA THR A 551 -23.52 31.21 -14.84
C THR A 551 -22.46 32.30 -14.81
N ASP A 552 -22.85 33.53 -14.49
CA ASP A 552 -21.93 34.67 -14.36
C ASP A 552 -21.13 34.65 -13.05
N SER A 553 -21.59 33.90 -12.05
CA SER A 553 -20.90 33.78 -10.76
C SER A 553 -19.81 32.71 -10.79
N LYS A 554 -18.55 33.14 -10.71
CA LYS A 554 -17.40 32.24 -10.69
C LYS A 554 -17.51 31.16 -9.58
N ARG A 555 -17.92 31.55 -8.38
CA ARG A 555 -18.06 30.63 -7.24
C ARG A 555 -19.16 29.58 -7.47
N VAL A 556 -20.29 29.99 -8.04
CA VAL A 556 -21.42 29.09 -8.36
C VAL A 556 -21.00 28.15 -9.50
N LYS A 557 -20.28 28.67 -10.51
CA LYS A 557 -19.75 27.89 -11.61
C LYS A 557 -18.84 26.76 -11.11
N GLU A 558 -17.81 27.10 -10.32
CA GLU A 558 -16.88 26.13 -9.74
C GLU A 558 -17.61 25.06 -8.89
N ARG A 559 -18.62 25.46 -8.13
CA ARG A 559 -19.43 24.54 -7.33
C ARG A 559 -20.28 23.60 -8.20
N ALA A 560 -20.92 24.11 -9.23
CA ALA A 560 -21.73 23.34 -10.16
C ALA A 560 -20.86 22.32 -10.96
N GLU A 561 -19.74 22.80 -11.51
CA GLU A 561 -18.77 21.94 -12.23
C GLU A 561 -18.26 20.81 -11.33
N THR A 562 -17.92 21.10 -10.08
CA THR A 562 -17.52 20.08 -9.10
C THR A 562 -18.61 19.04 -8.86
N SER A 563 -19.87 19.46 -8.66
CA SER A 563 -20.97 18.51 -8.43
C SER A 563 -21.30 17.68 -9.68
N ILE A 564 -21.25 18.28 -10.87
CA ILE A 564 -21.45 17.57 -12.16
C ILE A 564 -20.35 16.51 -12.32
N GLU A 565 -19.09 16.88 -12.13
CA GLU A 565 -17.98 15.94 -12.29
C GLU A 565 -18.02 14.82 -11.25
N THR A 566 -18.41 15.12 -10.01
CA THR A 566 -18.60 14.11 -8.97
C THR A 566 -19.67 13.08 -9.39
N LEU A 567 -20.78 13.52 -9.96
CA LEU A 567 -21.82 12.60 -10.46
C LEU A 567 -21.34 11.79 -11.67
N ARG A 568 -20.68 12.43 -12.64
CA ARG A 568 -20.12 11.76 -13.82
C ARG A 568 -19.13 10.67 -13.43
N GLU A 569 -18.26 10.99 -12.47
CA GLU A 569 -17.26 10.07 -11.97
C GLU A 569 -17.89 8.87 -11.25
N ALA A 570 -18.86 9.11 -10.36
CA ALA A 570 -19.60 8.04 -9.67
C ALA A 570 -20.31 7.11 -10.66
N LEU A 571 -20.96 7.67 -11.69
CA LEU A 571 -21.61 6.91 -12.75
C LEU A 571 -20.61 6.13 -13.60
N ARG A 572 -19.50 6.76 -14.00
CA ARG A 572 -18.43 6.12 -14.79
C ARG A 572 -17.85 4.91 -14.08
N VAL A 573 -17.44 5.07 -12.81
CA VAL A 573 -16.89 3.97 -12.00
C VAL A 573 -17.90 2.83 -11.89
N LYS A 574 -19.15 3.14 -11.55
CA LYS A 574 -20.20 2.14 -11.38
C LYS A 574 -20.50 1.39 -12.69
N THR A 575 -20.63 2.13 -13.78
CA THR A 575 -20.91 1.54 -15.11
C THR A 575 -19.76 0.67 -15.60
N GLN A 576 -18.50 1.09 -15.42
CA GLN A 576 -17.34 0.29 -15.81
C GLN A 576 -17.25 -1.03 -15.02
N LEU A 577 -17.56 -1.01 -13.72
CA LEU A 577 -17.59 -2.21 -12.88
C LEU A 577 -18.71 -3.16 -13.32
N LEU A 578 -19.91 -2.66 -13.58
CA LEU A 578 -21.05 -3.45 -14.04
C LEU A 578 -20.79 -4.03 -15.45
N ASN A 579 -20.29 -3.25 -16.40
CA ASN A 579 -19.96 -3.72 -17.74
C ASN A 579 -18.90 -4.83 -17.71
N TYR A 580 -17.90 -4.73 -16.83
CA TYR A 580 -16.92 -5.78 -16.66
C TYR A 580 -17.56 -7.10 -16.21
N VAL A 581 -18.49 -7.04 -15.26
CA VAL A 581 -19.21 -8.23 -14.77
C VAL A 581 -20.16 -8.78 -15.81
N GLN A 582 -20.77 -7.93 -16.65
CA GLN A 582 -21.66 -8.34 -17.74
C GLN A 582 -20.92 -9.10 -18.84
N SER A 583 -19.64 -8.79 -19.09
CA SER A 583 -18.86 -9.37 -20.19
C SER A 583 -18.44 -10.83 -19.99
N GLY A 584 -18.65 -11.42 -18.80
CA GLY A 584 -18.24 -12.80 -18.50
C GLY A 584 -18.81 -13.32 -17.19
N SER A 585 -18.40 -14.53 -16.78
CA SER A 585 -18.72 -15.06 -15.45
C SER A 585 -18.00 -14.26 -14.36
N PHE A 586 -18.69 -13.96 -13.25
CA PHE A 586 -18.08 -13.26 -12.12
C PHE A 586 -17.01 -14.13 -11.47
N SER A 587 -15.78 -13.62 -11.45
CA SER A 587 -14.65 -14.16 -10.69
C SER A 587 -14.20 -13.13 -9.68
N LEU A 588 -14.17 -13.50 -8.40
CA LEU A 588 -13.81 -12.58 -7.30
C LEU A 588 -12.43 -11.96 -7.50
N SER A 589 -11.42 -12.78 -7.81
CA SER A 589 -10.03 -12.32 -8.00
C SER A 589 -9.89 -11.38 -9.21
N ALA A 590 -10.49 -11.75 -10.34
CA ALA A 590 -10.46 -10.93 -11.55
C ALA A 590 -11.25 -9.62 -11.37
N TYR A 591 -12.39 -9.66 -10.66
CA TYR A 591 -13.17 -8.47 -10.34
C TYR A 591 -12.40 -7.50 -9.43
N LEU A 592 -11.75 -8.00 -8.37
CA LEU A 592 -10.97 -7.17 -7.45
C LEU A 592 -9.81 -6.46 -8.18
N ARG A 593 -9.13 -7.16 -9.07
CA ARG A 593 -8.08 -6.57 -9.91
C ARG A 593 -8.64 -5.45 -10.79
N ARG A 594 -9.74 -5.73 -11.52
CA ARG A 594 -10.37 -4.74 -12.40
C ARG A 594 -10.93 -3.54 -11.65
N LYS A 595 -11.56 -3.77 -10.49
CA LYS A 595 -12.05 -2.71 -9.60
C LYS A 595 -10.93 -1.76 -9.21
N ALA A 596 -9.80 -2.30 -8.81
CA ALA A 596 -8.66 -1.50 -8.40
C ALA A 596 -8.13 -0.64 -9.57
N ASP A 597 -8.09 -1.16 -10.82
CA ASP A 597 -7.71 -0.40 -12.01
C ASP A 597 -8.67 0.76 -12.28
N ILE A 598 -9.97 0.49 -12.25
CA ILE A 598 -11.02 1.49 -12.50
C ILE A 598 -10.96 2.62 -11.46
N LEU A 599 -10.76 2.30 -10.17
CA LEU A 599 -10.66 3.29 -9.12
C LEU A 599 -9.41 4.17 -9.22
N LEU A 600 -8.31 3.64 -9.73
CA LEU A 600 -7.10 4.40 -10.00
C LEU A 600 -7.28 5.36 -11.18
N ASP A 601 -7.89 4.90 -12.27
CA ASP A 601 -8.23 5.74 -13.43
C ASP A 601 -9.18 6.89 -13.06
N ALA A 602 -10.08 6.64 -12.11
CA ALA A 602 -11.00 7.61 -11.56
C ALA A 602 -10.27 8.72 -10.80
N ALA A 603 -9.34 8.35 -9.93
CA ALA A 603 -8.54 9.28 -9.16
C ALA A 603 -7.64 10.18 -10.03
N ASP A 604 -7.18 9.68 -11.19
CA ASP A 604 -6.31 10.40 -12.12
C ASP A 604 -7.02 11.56 -12.83
N LYS A 605 -8.28 11.39 -13.16
CA LYS A 605 -9.08 12.42 -13.84
C LYS A 605 -9.54 13.52 -12.88
N GLY A 606 -9.88 13.18 -11.65
CA GLY A 606 -10.27 14.17 -10.63
C GLY A 606 -9.13 15.10 -10.19
N ASP A 607 -7.87 14.69 -10.39
CA ASP A 607 -6.68 15.49 -10.03
C ASP A 607 -6.12 16.33 -11.18
N ALA A 608 -6.55 16.11 -12.43
CA ALA A 608 -6.09 16.87 -13.59
C ALA A 608 -6.62 18.32 -13.63
N ASP A 609 -7.67 18.61 -12.87
CA ASP A 609 -8.34 19.93 -12.89
C ASP A 609 -7.89 20.92 -11.79
N THR A 610 -6.85 20.62 -11.01
CA THR A 610 -6.21 21.63 -10.15
C THR A 610 -5.06 22.29 -10.92
N PRO A 611 -5.10 23.59 -11.24
CA PRO A 611 -4.10 24.21 -12.08
C PRO A 611 -2.76 24.31 -11.37
N ALA A 612 -1.82 23.44 -11.73
CA ALA A 612 -0.40 23.66 -11.46
C ALA A 612 0.09 24.86 -12.26
N LYS A 613 0.62 25.85 -11.57
CA LYS A 613 1.30 27.01 -12.20
C LYS A 613 2.54 26.51 -12.93
N SER A 614 2.44 26.18 -14.22
CA SER A 614 3.59 26.20 -15.14
C SER A 614 3.18 26.19 -16.60
N SER A 615 3.82 27.10 -17.36
CA SER A 615 3.96 27.25 -18.81
C SER A 615 2.73 27.62 -19.66
N LYS A 616 2.63 28.90 -19.90
CA LYS A 616 1.62 29.59 -20.73
C LYS A 616 1.84 29.54 -22.26
N THR A 617 2.49 28.54 -22.86
CA THR A 617 2.84 28.72 -24.30
C THR A 617 2.34 27.62 -25.27
N ALA A 618 1.87 26.46 -24.81
CA ALA A 618 1.43 25.39 -25.70
C ALA A 618 -0.10 25.24 -25.85
N ARG A 619 -0.89 25.86 -24.98
CA ARG A 619 -2.37 25.67 -24.91
C ARG A 619 -3.21 26.54 -25.88
N LYS A 620 -2.60 27.46 -26.59
CA LYS A 620 -3.35 28.45 -27.42
C LYS A 620 -3.84 27.94 -28.77
N LYS A 621 -3.51 26.70 -29.19
CA LYS A 621 -3.91 26.21 -30.53
C LYS A 621 -5.02 25.13 -30.50
N GLN A 622 -5.27 24.44 -29.41
CA GLN A 622 -6.36 23.45 -29.28
C GLN A 622 -7.68 24.01 -28.72
N GLU A 623 -7.65 25.16 -28.02
CA GLU A 623 -8.86 25.78 -27.43
C GLU A 623 -9.82 26.41 -28.44
N LYS A 624 -9.52 26.37 -29.74
CA LYS A 624 -10.36 27.04 -30.77
C LYS A 624 -11.42 26.15 -31.40
N GLU A 625 -11.34 24.81 -31.28
CA GLU A 625 -12.31 23.87 -31.85
C GLU A 625 -13.26 23.21 -30.85
N GLU A 626 -12.94 23.18 -29.55
CA GLU A 626 -13.79 22.54 -28.52
C GLU A 626 -14.90 23.44 -27.93
N LYS A 627 -15.04 24.71 -28.38
CA LYS A 627 -15.98 25.69 -27.77
C LYS A 627 -17.39 25.71 -28.37
N LEU A 628 -17.71 24.80 -29.28
CA LEU A 628 -19.01 24.84 -29.98
C LEU A 628 -20.11 23.97 -29.36
N THR A 629 -19.86 23.16 -28.35
CA THR A 629 -20.81 22.15 -27.84
C THR A 629 -21.40 22.42 -26.45
N ASP A 630 -21.09 23.54 -25.82
CA ASP A 630 -21.47 23.81 -24.42
C ASP A 630 -22.74 24.69 -24.32
N VAL A 631 -23.86 24.19 -24.89
CA VAL A 631 -25.16 24.86 -24.85
C VAL A 631 -26.08 24.13 -23.86
N PRO A 632 -26.72 24.84 -22.91
CA PRO A 632 -27.67 24.23 -21.98
C PRO A 632 -28.88 23.61 -22.71
N GLN A 633 -29.39 22.48 -22.18
CA GLN A 633 -30.54 21.78 -22.76
C GLN A 633 -31.86 22.58 -22.78
N ASP A 634 -31.98 23.65 -22.03
CA ASP A 634 -33.15 24.54 -21.98
C ASP A 634 -33.09 25.67 -23.01
N ILE A 635 -32.09 25.69 -23.86
CA ILE A 635 -31.97 26.68 -24.93
C ILE A 635 -32.69 26.17 -26.15
N LEU A 636 -33.76 26.85 -26.49
CA LEU A 636 -34.61 26.47 -27.64
C LEU A 636 -33.89 26.68 -28.99
N HIS A 637 -32.99 27.67 -29.04
CA HIS A 637 -32.24 28.04 -30.24
C HIS A 637 -30.73 28.03 -30.01
N PRO A 638 -30.06 26.87 -30.06
CA PRO A 638 -28.64 26.72 -29.75
C PRO A 638 -27.69 27.55 -30.63
N ARG A 639 -28.00 27.73 -31.90
CA ARG A 639 -27.20 28.54 -32.86
C ARG A 639 -27.24 30.01 -32.42
N LEU A 640 -28.44 30.59 -32.18
CA LEU A 640 -28.61 31.95 -31.73
C LEU A 640 -27.90 32.21 -30.39
N PHE A 641 -28.00 31.24 -29.46
CA PHE A 641 -27.28 31.33 -28.18
C PHE A 641 -25.77 31.48 -28.39
N ASN A 642 -25.20 30.72 -29.29
CA ASN A 642 -23.76 30.77 -29.58
C ASN A 642 -23.37 32.09 -30.26
N VAL A 643 -24.18 32.60 -31.19
CA VAL A 643 -23.96 33.89 -31.81
C VAL A 643 -23.94 35.02 -30.79
N LEU A 644 -24.97 35.14 -29.98
CA LEU A 644 -25.09 36.15 -28.94
C LEU A 644 -24.00 36.03 -27.86
N ARG A 645 -23.63 34.81 -27.51
CA ARG A 645 -22.54 34.48 -26.56
C ARG A 645 -21.16 34.92 -27.13
N ALA A 646 -20.90 34.62 -28.39
CA ALA A 646 -19.66 35.00 -29.06
C ALA A 646 -19.53 36.50 -29.16
N TRP A 647 -20.60 37.21 -29.60
CA TRP A 647 -20.63 38.67 -29.65
C TRP A 647 -20.42 39.30 -28.28
N ARG A 648 -21.09 38.83 -27.23
CA ARG A 648 -20.88 39.28 -25.84
C ARG A 648 -19.42 39.10 -25.38
N ALA A 649 -18.79 38.00 -25.73
CA ALA A 649 -17.41 37.72 -25.36
C ALA A 649 -16.41 38.62 -26.11
N GLU A 650 -16.69 38.95 -27.36
CA GLU A 650 -15.90 39.89 -28.16
C GLU A 650 -15.98 41.30 -27.62
N LYS A 651 -17.20 41.77 -27.34
CA LYS A 651 -17.45 43.10 -26.79
C LYS A 651 -16.87 43.25 -25.38
N ALA A 652 -16.89 42.22 -24.57
CA ALA A 652 -16.21 42.18 -23.27
C ALA A 652 -14.70 42.29 -23.36
N ARG A 653 -14.08 41.70 -24.41
CA ARG A 653 -12.64 41.85 -24.71
C ARG A 653 -12.28 43.25 -25.16
N GLU A 654 -13.07 43.87 -26.05
CA GLU A 654 -12.87 45.24 -26.50
C GLU A 654 -12.90 46.23 -25.32
N LEU A 655 -13.83 46.04 -24.41
CA LEU A 655 -14.00 46.91 -23.25
C LEU A 655 -13.10 46.53 -22.06
N SER A 656 -12.28 45.49 -22.18
CA SER A 656 -11.46 44.92 -21.06
C SER A 656 -12.27 44.67 -19.80
N MET A 657 -13.53 44.21 -19.93
CA MET A 657 -14.47 43.96 -18.86
C MET A 657 -14.95 42.49 -18.87
N PRO A 658 -15.43 41.95 -17.71
CA PRO A 658 -16.09 40.66 -17.68
C PRO A 658 -17.36 40.64 -18.56
N ALA A 659 -17.64 39.50 -19.21
CA ALA A 659 -18.75 39.37 -20.16
C ALA A 659 -20.16 39.70 -19.54
N TYR A 660 -20.36 39.44 -18.26
CA TYR A 660 -21.60 39.76 -17.56
C TYR A 660 -21.85 41.26 -17.39
N VAL A 661 -20.84 42.11 -17.54
CA VAL A 661 -20.97 43.57 -17.49
C VAL A 661 -21.56 44.09 -18.81
N VAL A 662 -21.32 43.40 -19.94
CA VAL A 662 -21.94 43.73 -21.22
C VAL A 662 -23.45 43.44 -21.13
N PHE A 663 -23.83 42.23 -20.80
CA PHE A 663 -25.18 41.84 -20.34
C PHE A 663 -25.15 40.48 -19.62
N SER A 664 -26.14 40.28 -18.76
CA SER A 664 -26.22 39.11 -17.85
C SER A 664 -26.55 37.80 -18.60
N GLN A 665 -26.18 36.68 -17.99
CA GLN A 665 -26.56 35.35 -18.51
C GLN A 665 -28.10 35.21 -18.64
N ARG A 666 -28.85 35.83 -17.74
CA ARG A 666 -30.32 35.84 -17.77
C ARG A 666 -30.85 36.58 -19.03
N ALA A 667 -30.23 37.67 -19.40
CA ALA A 667 -30.57 38.39 -20.64
C ALA A 667 -30.25 37.55 -21.87
N LEU A 668 -29.08 36.88 -21.89
CA LEU A 668 -28.67 35.98 -22.98
C LEU A 668 -29.68 34.87 -23.21
N VAL A 669 -30.06 34.13 -22.16
CA VAL A 669 -31.05 33.06 -22.22
C VAL A 669 -32.42 33.58 -22.67
N SER A 670 -32.85 34.71 -22.11
CA SER A 670 -34.15 35.30 -22.45
C SER A 670 -34.23 35.75 -23.91
N MET A 671 -33.17 36.43 -24.43
CA MET A 671 -33.10 36.84 -25.84
C MET A 671 -33.10 35.61 -26.80
N THR A 672 -32.38 34.60 -26.43
CA THR A 672 -32.29 33.36 -27.27
C THR A 672 -33.62 32.64 -27.35
N ASN A 673 -34.31 32.44 -26.21
CA ASN A 673 -35.54 31.63 -26.17
C ASN A 673 -36.79 32.41 -26.65
N MET A 674 -36.79 33.74 -26.47
CA MET A 674 -37.96 34.59 -26.82
C MET A 674 -37.83 35.30 -28.16
N GLN A 675 -36.64 35.31 -28.79
CA GLN A 675 -36.34 35.85 -30.12
C GLN A 675 -37.04 37.21 -30.41
N PRO A 676 -36.79 38.27 -29.64
CA PRO A 676 -37.44 39.55 -29.81
C PRO A 676 -37.12 40.15 -31.19
N ARG A 677 -38.16 40.62 -31.92
CA ARG A 677 -38.01 41.24 -33.24
C ARG A 677 -38.00 42.79 -33.16
N THR A 678 -38.43 43.33 -32.05
CA THR A 678 -38.53 44.79 -31.81
C THR A 678 -37.89 45.23 -30.50
N ILE A 679 -37.45 46.49 -30.43
CA ILE A 679 -36.96 47.09 -29.17
C ILE A 679 -37.99 47.03 -28.06
N GLY A 680 -39.26 47.12 -28.40
CA GLY A 680 -40.37 47.00 -27.43
C GLY A 680 -40.50 45.62 -26.82
N GLU A 681 -40.25 44.56 -27.55
CA GLU A 681 -40.17 43.17 -27.06
C GLU A 681 -38.89 42.93 -26.32
N LEU A 682 -37.74 43.38 -26.84
CA LEU A 682 -36.48 43.26 -26.15
C LEU A 682 -36.46 43.92 -24.76
N LYS A 683 -37.14 45.07 -24.62
CA LYS A 683 -37.31 45.78 -23.32
C LYS A 683 -38.08 44.98 -22.28
N LYS A 684 -38.96 44.10 -22.68
CA LYS A 684 -39.81 43.29 -21.78
C LYS A 684 -39.11 42.06 -21.24
N LEU A 685 -37.93 41.72 -21.80
CA LEU A 685 -37.27 40.46 -21.44
C LEU A 685 -36.57 40.55 -20.09
N PRO A 686 -36.62 39.46 -19.30
CA PRO A 686 -35.92 39.36 -18.03
C PRO A 686 -34.42 39.56 -18.16
N GLY A 687 -33.84 40.45 -17.41
CA GLY A 687 -32.41 40.75 -17.43
C GLY A 687 -31.98 41.81 -18.45
N VAL A 688 -32.89 42.33 -19.29
CA VAL A 688 -32.64 43.41 -20.21
C VAL A 688 -32.99 44.72 -19.52
N GLY A 689 -31.99 45.51 -19.18
CA GLY A 689 -32.11 46.82 -18.55
C GLY A 689 -31.97 47.98 -19.51
N LYS A 690 -32.39 49.21 -19.11
CA LYS A 690 -32.33 50.42 -19.93
C LYS A 690 -30.92 50.67 -20.49
N ALA A 691 -29.86 50.48 -19.69
CA ALA A 691 -28.46 50.67 -20.09
C ALA A 691 -28.01 49.70 -21.18
N LEU A 692 -28.56 48.48 -21.21
CA LEU A 692 -28.28 47.50 -22.27
C LEU A 692 -28.94 47.89 -23.57
N LEU A 693 -30.22 48.34 -23.51
CA LEU A 693 -30.95 48.79 -24.66
C LEU A 693 -30.33 50.04 -25.29
N ASP A 694 -29.96 51.02 -24.48
CA ASP A 694 -29.37 52.28 -24.95
C ASP A 694 -28.00 52.09 -25.60
N ARG A 695 -27.23 51.06 -25.20
CA ARG A 695 -25.88 50.80 -25.72
C ARG A 695 -25.83 49.76 -26.84
N TYR A 696 -26.64 48.74 -26.79
CA TYR A 696 -26.48 47.56 -27.65
C TYR A 696 -27.82 47.04 -28.20
N GLY A 697 -28.98 47.68 -27.89
CA GLY A 697 -30.30 47.18 -28.27
C GLY A 697 -30.49 46.99 -29.76
N GLU A 698 -30.05 47.92 -30.60
CA GLU A 698 -30.12 47.86 -32.06
C GLU A 698 -29.25 46.74 -32.61
N THR A 699 -27.99 46.63 -32.18
CA THR A 699 -27.05 45.58 -32.63
C THR A 699 -27.52 44.18 -32.22
N LEU A 700 -28.09 44.04 -31.03
CA LEU A 700 -28.63 42.74 -30.59
C LEU A 700 -29.85 42.31 -31.40
N LEU A 701 -30.70 43.25 -31.76
CA LEU A 701 -31.85 42.98 -32.64
C LEU A 701 -31.43 42.67 -34.09
N GLU A 702 -30.39 43.31 -34.61
CA GLU A 702 -29.80 43.00 -35.90
C GLU A 702 -29.33 41.52 -35.93
N LEU A 703 -28.53 41.12 -34.93
CA LEU A 703 -28.07 39.71 -34.82
C LEU A 703 -29.20 38.70 -34.69
N ILE A 704 -30.23 39.04 -33.92
CA ILE A 704 -31.40 38.13 -33.75
C ILE A 704 -32.22 38.06 -35.06
N ASN A 705 -32.43 39.18 -35.71
CA ASN A 705 -33.18 39.23 -36.98
C ASN A 705 -32.39 38.56 -38.13
N GLU A 706 -31.11 38.73 -38.21
CA GLU A 706 -30.23 38.04 -39.17
C GLU A 706 -30.33 36.52 -39.01
N TYR A 707 -30.24 36.04 -37.75
CA TYR A 707 -30.46 34.60 -37.42
C TYR A 707 -31.88 34.13 -37.86
N LEU A 708 -32.92 34.91 -37.62
CA LEU A 708 -34.29 34.55 -37.96
C LEU A 708 -34.51 34.47 -39.47
N LEU A 709 -33.83 35.34 -40.26
CA LEU A 709 -33.86 35.30 -41.73
C LEU A 709 -33.15 34.07 -42.27
N GLU A 710 -32.04 33.64 -41.65
CA GLU A 710 -31.33 32.41 -42.00
C GLU A 710 -32.10 31.11 -41.67
N GLU A 711 -33.05 31.11 -40.74
CA GLU A 711 -33.93 29.98 -40.45
C GLU A 711 -35.20 29.93 -41.34
N GLU A 712 -35.60 31.03 -41.96
CA GLU A 712 -36.75 31.12 -42.85
C GLU A 712 -36.38 30.74 -44.32
N ASP A 713 -35.08 30.70 -44.70
CA ASP A 713 -34.55 30.16 -45.95
C ASP A 713 -34.14 28.68 -45.82
#